data_11eb2aed7ffc6214e10b5da41d9fceda
#
_entry.id   11eb2aed7ffc6214e10b5da41d9fceda
#
_cell.length_a   1.000
_cell.length_b   1.000
_cell.length_c   1.000
_cell.angle_alpha   90.00
_cell.angle_beta   90.00
_cell.angle_gamma   90.00
#
_symmetry.space_group_name_H-M   'P 1'
#
loop_
_entity.id
_entity.type
_entity.pdbx_description
1 polymer ?
#
loop_
_entity_poly.entity_id
_entity_poly.type
_entity_poly.pdbx_seq_one_letter_code
_entity_poly.pdbx_strand_id
1 'polypeptide(L)'
;MPAAVLRAVLAQSWRRPGRQLLVGLVIVVATAFAATSLMLTDSARTTIVRELAGTPQAAALVVLPVPGSETVPADVEQQVRDVPGVAGVAPSGTGTVAVSLPGSPGDGEPWTALAAVTGPLSRHPLVKGRLPADPEAVAISEETARRAGLDLGDPLSLVGVDGDEEQFVVSGVVRVRLQVLNTVLMQPAVTARLTGADPAQLDVLAAPGVAPVDLAPRVVAAAGGGARVVDGDAGRAGELGGALGGVEGIFAALAVFGATAVLAAALTTSCVFGVVTGRQRHTVALLRRVGAGRGQVLRALLVDAGVTGLAAGVLGALSSLGLVELVRIAIRVGLGEDLPSPGIPVATLLACVVGAVVTTLLAAVGPAVQVSGERPTAIAGEEVRSQRFVPRMVRVVTAVVLVVASTVLTVLEAGDPQSALLLVVGAGVLAFGAVLAAGPLLLPAVAWLLGAVLGRLSGLPGRLAGRSVLRAPDRASTTAAALVLSGLLLSVVLVGLQSITLSVQDRIASQFPAPVTAQSAGRESLPGDLAARLRDLVEVGAVATVESASMEVGDGTEVGLTAVDVSTFPPLLDGALDAGSLADLVPGTVALDRAQAATWQVGVGSRLQFASRSTQVELAVVAVYRSSGILAPVTVHPLDLPRIVPDGSTLSQLLVGPAGAVEVETLREAVAAAVEPGDAALVRVPDDARLELENTVRLTSVVALGLVAATVLVAVCGVAVALALAVRERHRESTTMRALGLTPAQVVAALGVESTLLGLAGVLVGTALGVLFGVLSVQAIGERPVVPVDSVLACAGVLVLVAAVAGTLPALRAARRRPLPSD
;
A
#
# COMPACT_ATOMS: atom_id res chain seq x y z
N MET A 1 5.85 -46.83 -26.29
CA MET A 1 4.47 -46.40 -26.06
C MET A 1 4.33 -45.04 -25.33
N PRO A 2 5.09 -44.66 -24.26
CA PRO A 2 4.89 -43.39 -23.61
C PRO A 2 5.12 -42.17 -24.54
N ALA A 3 6.09 -42.18 -25.41
CA ALA A 3 6.37 -41.10 -26.34
C ALA A 3 5.28 -40.90 -27.40
N ALA A 4 4.56 -41.96 -27.81
CA ALA A 4 3.47 -41.89 -28.77
C ALA A 4 2.23 -41.20 -28.18
N VAL A 5 1.88 -41.49 -26.91
CA VAL A 5 0.78 -40.85 -26.19
C VAL A 5 1.04 -39.36 -25.99
N LEU A 6 2.26 -39.00 -25.61
CA LEU A 6 2.69 -37.62 -25.45
C LEU A 6 2.61 -36.86 -26.77
N ARG A 7 3.16 -37.42 -27.86
CA ARG A 7 3.11 -36.83 -29.22
C ARG A 7 1.66 -36.65 -29.68
N ALA A 8 0.78 -37.62 -29.43
CA ALA A 8 -0.63 -37.51 -29.80
C ALA A 8 -1.37 -36.41 -29.06
N VAL A 9 -1.13 -36.24 -27.76
CA VAL A 9 -1.73 -35.14 -26.94
C VAL A 9 -1.21 -33.81 -27.41
N LEU A 10 0.11 -33.64 -27.55
CA LEU A 10 0.73 -32.40 -28.01
C LEU A 10 0.32 -32.04 -29.45
N ALA A 11 0.33 -32.98 -30.38
CA ALA A 11 -0.08 -32.76 -31.78
C ALA A 11 -1.55 -32.31 -31.88
N GLN A 12 -2.42 -32.85 -31.02
CA GLN A 12 -3.83 -32.43 -30.97
C GLN A 12 -3.99 -31.04 -30.42
N SER A 13 -3.21 -30.68 -29.45
CA SER A 13 -3.18 -29.33 -28.86
C SER A 13 -2.76 -28.28 -29.91
N TRP A 14 -1.73 -28.60 -30.71
CA TRP A 14 -1.26 -27.70 -31.78
C TRP A 14 -2.19 -27.63 -33.00
N ARG A 15 -2.94 -28.69 -33.30
CA ARG A 15 -3.92 -28.69 -34.42
C ARG A 15 -5.18 -27.87 -34.15
N ARG A 16 -5.45 -27.42 -32.89
CA ARG A 16 -6.59 -26.59 -32.53
C ARG A 16 -6.14 -25.35 -31.74
N PRO A 17 -5.38 -24.42 -32.36
CA PRO A 17 -4.71 -23.31 -31.67
C PRO A 17 -5.68 -22.38 -30.95
N GLY A 18 -6.87 -22.15 -31.49
CA GLY A 18 -7.85 -21.22 -30.89
C GLY A 18 -8.33 -21.58 -29.48
N ARG A 19 -8.08 -22.79 -29.01
CA ARG A 19 -8.41 -23.26 -27.66
C ARG A 19 -7.27 -22.98 -26.69
N GLN A 20 -6.03 -23.27 -27.11
CA GLN A 20 -4.84 -22.98 -26.30
C GLN A 20 -4.58 -21.49 -26.20
N LEU A 21 -4.89 -20.74 -27.27
CA LEU A 21 -4.81 -19.27 -27.23
C LEU A 21 -5.69 -18.65 -26.14
N LEU A 22 -6.90 -19.18 -25.91
CA LEU A 22 -7.78 -18.66 -24.85
C LEU A 22 -7.24 -18.94 -23.45
N VAL A 23 -6.72 -20.17 -23.20
CA VAL A 23 -6.09 -20.51 -21.91
C VAL A 23 -4.80 -19.74 -21.74
N GLY A 24 -3.96 -19.74 -22.79
CA GLY A 24 -2.71 -19.01 -22.83
C GLY A 24 -2.90 -17.52 -22.57
N LEU A 25 -3.92 -16.90 -23.16
CA LEU A 25 -4.22 -15.48 -22.96
C LEU A 25 -4.50 -15.15 -21.47
N VAL A 26 -5.27 -16.00 -20.79
CA VAL A 26 -5.53 -15.80 -19.36
C VAL A 26 -4.25 -15.87 -18.54
N ILE A 27 -3.40 -16.87 -18.84
CA ILE A 27 -2.12 -17.02 -18.15
C ILE A 27 -1.18 -15.86 -18.48
N VAL A 28 -1.13 -15.41 -19.73
CA VAL A 28 -0.33 -14.23 -20.15
C VAL A 28 -0.75 -13.00 -19.39
N VAL A 29 -2.05 -12.67 -19.38
CA VAL A 29 -2.58 -11.47 -18.71
C VAL A 29 -2.33 -11.56 -17.20
N ALA A 30 -2.57 -12.72 -16.61
CA ALA A 30 -2.35 -12.94 -15.18
C ALA A 30 -0.88 -12.84 -14.79
N THR A 31 0.03 -13.43 -15.59
CA THR A 31 1.48 -13.36 -15.34
C THR A 31 2.02 -11.97 -15.60
N ALA A 32 1.58 -11.31 -16.66
CA ALA A 32 1.94 -9.93 -16.96
C ALA A 32 1.54 -8.99 -15.81
N PHE A 33 0.33 -9.15 -15.29
CA PHE A 33 -0.14 -8.37 -14.15
C PHE A 33 0.67 -8.63 -12.89
N ALA A 34 0.89 -9.90 -12.52
CA ALA A 34 1.67 -10.26 -11.34
C ALA A 34 3.11 -9.72 -11.43
N ALA A 35 3.76 -9.88 -12.60
CA ALA A 35 5.10 -9.38 -12.82
C ALA A 35 5.16 -7.84 -12.77
N THR A 36 4.19 -7.15 -13.41
CA THR A 36 4.10 -5.69 -13.37
C THR A 36 3.89 -5.18 -11.94
N SER A 37 3.00 -5.81 -11.18
CA SER A 37 2.74 -5.44 -9.77
C SER A 37 4.00 -5.60 -8.92
N LEU A 38 4.71 -6.72 -9.04
CA LEU A 38 5.96 -6.95 -8.32
C LEU A 38 7.07 -5.97 -8.74
N MET A 39 7.19 -5.68 -10.03
CA MET A 39 8.17 -4.70 -10.55
C MET A 39 7.87 -3.28 -10.06
N LEU A 40 6.61 -2.86 -10.07
CA LEU A 40 6.21 -1.54 -9.57
C LEU A 40 6.43 -1.42 -8.06
N THR A 41 6.10 -2.47 -7.31
CA THR A 41 6.36 -2.51 -5.86
C THR A 41 7.85 -2.44 -5.55
N ASP A 42 8.67 -3.20 -6.28
CA ASP A 42 10.13 -3.20 -6.12
C ASP A 42 10.75 -1.85 -6.54
N SER A 43 10.25 -1.25 -7.64
CA SER A 43 10.66 0.08 -8.07
C SER A 43 10.27 1.16 -7.06
N ALA A 44 9.05 1.14 -6.56
CA ALA A 44 8.60 2.06 -5.52
C ALA A 44 9.45 1.90 -4.26
N ARG A 45 9.68 0.66 -3.83
CA ARG A 45 10.52 0.36 -2.67
C ARG A 45 11.96 0.83 -2.87
N THR A 46 12.58 0.54 -4.01
CA THR A 46 13.96 0.96 -4.29
C THR A 46 14.09 2.47 -4.45
N THR A 47 13.08 3.14 -4.98
CA THR A 47 13.05 4.61 -5.08
C THR A 47 12.94 5.22 -3.70
N ILE A 48 11.96 4.79 -2.92
CA ILE A 48 11.76 5.24 -1.54
C ILE A 48 13.00 4.94 -0.68
N VAL A 49 13.58 3.72 -0.83
CA VAL A 49 14.83 3.36 -0.15
C VAL A 49 15.98 4.28 -0.54
N ARG A 50 16.14 4.59 -1.82
CA ARG A 50 17.20 5.48 -2.29
C ARG A 50 16.96 6.94 -1.92
N GLU A 51 15.72 7.35 -1.79
CA GLU A 51 15.35 8.71 -1.41
C GLU A 51 15.35 8.91 0.10
N LEU A 52 14.97 7.89 0.86
CA LEU A 52 14.93 7.95 2.33
C LEU A 52 16.24 7.55 3.01
N ALA A 53 17.06 6.66 2.42
CA ALA A 53 18.34 6.32 2.99
C ALA A 53 19.34 7.44 2.69
N GLY A 54 19.50 8.35 3.63
CA GLY A 54 20.49 9.45 3.56
C GLY A 54 21.94 8.94 3.65
N THR A 55 22.19 7.84 4.36
CA THR A 55 23.53 7.27 4.57
C THR A 55 24.18 6.83 3.27
N PRO A 56 25.34 7.41 2.89
CA PRO A 56 26.05 7.09 1.67
C PRO A 56 26.47 5.62 1.58
N GLN A 57 26.54 5.08 0.36
CA GLN A 57 27.02 3.71 0.15
C GLN A 57 28.48 3.51 0.58
N ALA A 58 29.28 4.56 0.55
CA ALA A 58 30.68 4.55 0.98
C ALA A 58 30.85 4.51 2.51
N ALA A 59 29.80 4.78 3.29
CA ALA A 59 29.85 4.67 4.74
C ALA A 59 29.99 3.20 5.14
N ALA A 60 31.15 2.87 5.71
CA ALA A 60 31.48 1.54 6.20
C ALA A 60 30.80 1.24 7.55
N LEU A 61 30.77 2.24 8.41
CA LEU A 61 30.12 2.21 9.73
C LEU A 61 29.28 3.48 9.91
N VAL A 62 28.31 3.39 10.79
CA VAL A 62 27.44 4.50 11.20
C VAL A 62 27.44 4.57 12.73
N VAL A 63 27.68 5.76 13.25
CA VAL A 63 27.61 6.05 14.70
C VAL A 63 26.29 6.75 14.96
N LEU A 64 25.44 6.14 15.77
CA LEU A 64 24.10 6.59 16.13
C LEU A 64 24.06 6.97 17.61
N PRO A 65 23.15 7.84 18.03
CA PRO A 65 22.96 8.11 19.44
C PRO A 65 22.52 6.85 20.21
N VAL A 66 22.73 6.83 21.50
CA VAL A 66 22.18 5.78 22.38
C VAL A 66 20.65 5.92 22.47
N PRO A 67 19.92 4.82 22.74
CA PRO A 67 18.47 4.90 22.92
C PRO A 67 18.11 5.91 24.02
N GLY A 68 17.21 6.85 23.71
CA GLY A 68 16.82 7.94 24.59
C GLY A 68 17.58 9.26 24.36
N SER A 69 18.59 9.30 23.49
CA SER A 69 19.22 10.52 22.99
C SER A 69 18.91 10.72 21.51
N GLU A 70 18.70 11.97 21.09
CA GLU A 70 18.44 12.31 19.70
C GLU A 70 19.72 12.65 18.91
N THR A 71 20.81 12.94 19.62
CA THR A 71 22.07 13.40 19.01
C THR A 71 23.28 12.64 19.53
N VAL A 72 24.31 12.59 18.72
CA VAL A 72 25.64 12.06 19.09
C VAL A 72 26.45 13.18 19.74
N PRO A 73 27.05 12.99 20.93
CA PRO A 73 27.86 14.02 21.57
C PRO A 73 28.97 14.56 20.67
N ALA A 74 29.21 15.87 20.69
CA ALA A 74 30.15 16.55 19.80
C ALA A 74 31.61 16.04 19.92
N ASP A 75 32.02 15.56 21.08
CA ASP A 75 33.35 15.00 21.32
C ASP A 75 33.59 13.65 20.63
N VAL A 76 32.51 12.90 20.39
CA VAL A 76 32.58 11.58 19.74
C VAL A 76 33.06 11.71 18.30
N GLU A 77 32.69 12.78 17.58
CA GLU A 77 33.12 13.00 16.20
C GLU A 77 34.66 13.04 16.09
N GLN A 78 35.29 13.80 16.95
CA GLN A 78 36.75 13.93 16.94
C GLN A 78 37.43 12.63 17.39
N GLN A 79 36.88 11.98 18.41
CA GLN A 79 37.41 10.69 18.91
C GLN A 79 37.37 9.61 17.81
N VAL A 80 36.27 9.55 17.03
CA VAL A 80 36.12 8.59 15.92
C VAL A 80 37.05 8.96 14.75
N ARG A 81 37.22 10.25 14.48
CA ARG A 81 38.12 10.72 13.39
C ARG A 81 39.58 10.34 13.64
N ASP A 82 40.02 10.32 14.88
CA ASP A 82 41.39 9.99 15.29
C ASP A 82 41.66 8.47 15.34
N VAL A 83 40.64 7.62 15.08
CA VAL A 83 40.82 6.15 15.06
C VAL A 83 41.67 5.69 13.89
N PRO A 84 42.76 4.92 14.11
CA PRO A 84 43.56 4.34 13.03
C PRO A 84 42.71 3.41 12.13
N GLY A 85 42.63 3.76 10.84
CA GLY A 85 41.84 3.03 9.85
C GLY A 85 40.56 3.77 9.42
N VAL A 86 40.26 4.91 10.01
CA VAL A 86 39.23 5.85 9.55
C VAL A 86 39.86 6.79 8.51
N ALA A 87 39.27 6.90 7.31
CA ALA A 87 39.67 7.81 6.27
C ALA A 87 38.90 9.14 6.32
N GLY A 88 37.74 9.17 6.92
CA GLY A 88 36.92 10.35 7.07
C GLY A 88 35.66 10.09 7.92
N VAL A 89 35.17 11.15 8.53
CA VAL A 89 33.91 11.16 9.29
C VAL A 89 33.07 12.32 8.77
N ALA A 90 31.81 12.04 8.50
CA ALA A 90 30.84 13.00 8.02
C ALA A 90 29.69 13.10 9.03
N PRO A 91 29.54 14.21 9.75
CA PRO A 91 28.41 14.45 10.60
C PRO A 91 27.15 14.69 9.74
N SER A 92 26.05 14.13 10.17
CA SER A 92 24.73 14.34 9.59
C SER A 92 23.77 14.74 10.70
N GLY A 93 23.08 15.83 10.46
CA GLY A 93 22.07 16.36 11.35
C GLY A 93 21.24 17.40 10.60
N THR A 94 20.07 17.67 11.10
CA THR A 94 19.19 18.70 10.58
C THR A 94 19.03 19.77 11.64
N GLY A 95 19.16 21.00 11.26
CA GLY A 95 18.84 22.15 12.10
C GLY A 95 17.91 23.08 11.34
N THR A 96 17.47 24.13 12.01
CA THR A 96 16.65 25.18 11.38
C THR A 96 17.36 26.51 11.52
N VAL A 97 17.36 27.31 10.45
CA VAL A 97 17.87 28.68 10.42
C VAL A 97 16.79 29.57 9.84
N ALA A 98 16.71 30.80 10.31
CA ALA A 98 15.85 31.79 9.68
C ALA A 98 16.58 32.45 8.50
N VAL A 99 15.88 32.74 7.42
CA VAL A 99 16.44 33.33 6.20
C VAL A 99 15.82 34.68 5.95
N SER A 100 16.68 35.68 5.75
CA SER A 100 16.29 37.01 5.30
C SER A 100 16.67 37.16 3.81
N LEU A 101 15.65 37.39 2.97
CA LEU A 101 15.85 37.62 1.54
C LEU A 101 15.70 39.09 1.21
N PRO A 102 16.63 39.72 0.47
CA PRO A 102 16.53 41.13 0.09
C PRO A 102 15.24 41.39 -0.73
N GLY A 103 14.29 42.14 -0.19
CA GLY A 103 13.07 42.56 -0.89
C GLY A 103 11.88 41.65 -0.81
N SER A 104 11.93 40.55 -0.05
CA SER A 104 10.76 39.76 0.32
C SER A 104 10.16 40.25 1.65
N PRO A 105 8.85 40.46 1.72
CA PRO A 105 8.19 40.63 3.00
C PRO A 105 8.11 39.26 3.70
N GLY A 106 9.05 38.99 4.57
CA GLY A 106 9.20 37.69 5.19
C GLY A 106 10.57 37.47 5.79
N ASP A 107 11.06 38.44 6.55
CA ASP A 107 12.23 38.27 7.42
C ASP A 107 11.92 37.17 8.42
N GLY A 108 12.48 35.97 8.22
CA GLY A 108 12.35 34.89 9.15
C GLY A 108 11.71 33.60 8.62
N GLU A 109 11.67 33.38 7.29
CA GLU A 109 11.23 32.07 6.77
C GLU A 109 12.17 30.95 7.24
N PRO A 110 11.66 29.88 7.86
CA PRO A 110 12.51 28.80 8.36
C PRO A 110 13.02 27.94 7.24
N TRP A 111 14.34 27.85 7.10
CA TRP A 111 14.97 26.91 6.19
C TRP A 111 15.63 25.78 6.96
N THR A 112 15.57 24.59 6.40
CA THR A 112 16.29 23.44 6.96
C THR A 112 17.77 23.55 6.63
N ALA A 113 18.58 23.60 7.66
CA ALA A 113 20.03 23.63 7.55
C ALA A 113 20.57 22.21 7.61
N LEU A 114 21.38 21.83 6.62
CA LEU A 114 22.03 20.54 6.52
C LEU A 114 23.55 20.70 6.44
N ALA A 115 24.28 19.73 6.96
CA ALA A 115 25.73 19.69 6.84
C ALA A 115 26.15 19.23 5.43
N ALA A 116 26.89 20.08 4.72
CA ALA A 116 27.47 19.75 3.41
C ALA A 116 28.82 19.07 3.60
N VAL A 117 28.91 17.81 3.20
CA VAL A 117 30.16 17.05 3.20
C VAL A 117 30.59 16.75 1.77
N THR A 118 31.87 16.98 1.47
CA THR A 118 32.44 16.69 0.17
C THR A 118 33.01 15.27 0.07
N GLY A 119 33.07 14.70 -1.12
CA GLY A 119 33.68 13.40 -1.36
C GLY A 119 32.70 12.20 -1.25
N PRO A 120 33.24 10.99 -0.95
CA PRO A 120 32.45 9.76 -0.99
C PRO A 120 31.30 9.70 0.04
N LEU A 121 31.39 10.48 1.12
CA LEU A 121 30.38 10.60 2.15
C LEU A 121 29.35 11.71 1.88
N SER A 122 29.37 12.31 0.68
CA SER A 122 28.37 13.31 0.31
C SER A 122 26.98 12.67 0.21
N ARG A 123 26.01 13.22 0.94
CA ARG A 123 24.62 12.76 0.96
C ARG A 123 23.78 13.38 -0.17
N HIS A 124 24.19 14.54 -0.68
CA HIS A 124 23.43 15.34 -1.62
C HIS A 124 24.18 15.50 -2.96
N PRO A 125 23.65 14.99 -4.08
CA PRO A 125 24.29 15.14 -5.38
C PRO A 125 24.23 16.59 -5.85
N LEU A 126 25.37 17.09 -6.32
CA LEU A 126 25.51 18.42 -6.88
C LEU A 126 24.82 18.49 -8.25
N VAL A 127 24.01 19.53 -8.48
CA VAL A 127 23.32 19.82 -9.74
C VAL A 127 24.07 20.90 -10.52
N LYS A 128 24.42 22.04 -9.87
CA LYS A 128 25.15 23.17 -10.43
C LYS A 128 26.15 23.70 -9.42
N GLY A 129 27.24 24.34 -9.90
CA GLY A 129 28.20 25.00 -9.04
C GLY A 129 29.13 24.06 -8.28
N ARG A 130 29.43 24.34 -7.01
CA ARG A 130 30.28 23.55 -6.12
C ARG A 130 29.67 23.47 -4.71
N LEU A 131 29.97 22.37 -4.00
CA LEU A 131 29.59 22.27 -2.58
C LEU A 131 30.37 23.33 -1.76
N PRO A 132 29.79 23.87 -0.67
CA PRO A 132 30.40 24.90 0.16
C PRO A 132 31.69 24.37 0.79
N ALA A 133 32.83 24.92 0.31
CA ALA A 133 34.14 24.63 0.84
C ALA A 133 34.63 25.75 1.76
N ASP A 134 34.09 26.96 1.61
CA ASP A 134 34.42 28.15 2.39
C ASP A 134 33.31 28.38 3.45
N PRO A 135 33.66 28.96 4.64
CA PRO A 135 32.66 29.22 5.69
C PRO A 135 31.52 30.18 5.31
N GLU A 136 31.80 31.08 4.34
CA GLU A 136 30.84 32.06 3.84
C GLU A 136 30.04 31.57 2.62
N ALA A 137 30.26 30.32 2.19
CA ALA A 137 29.57 29.73 1.06
C ALA A 137 28.46 28.76 1.52
N VAL A 138 27.36 28.78 0.79
CA VAL A 138 26.25 27.84 1.01
C VAL A 138 25.88 27.18 -0.31
N ALA A 139 25.24 26.02 -0.20
CA ALA A 139 24.50 25.41 -1.30
C ALA A 139 23.02 25.34 -0.94
N ILE A 140 22.15 25.46 -1.93
CA ILE A 140 20.71 25.41 -1.74
C ILE A 140 20.10 24.26 -2.52
N SER A 141 18.92 23.80 -2.15
CA SER A 141 18.24 22.76 -2.92
C SER A 141 17.75 23.31 -4.26
N GLU A 142 17.57 22.45 -5.26
CA GLU A 142 17.03 22.82 -6.58
C GLU A 142 15.64 23.45 -6.44
N GLU A 143 14.85 22.98 -5.50
CA GLU A 143 13.52 23.52 -5.17
C GLU A 143 13.61 24.89 -4.53
N THR A 144 14.50 25.03 -3.54
CA THR A 144 14.76 26.33 -2.89
C THR A 144 15.22 27.38 -3.91
N ALA A 145 16.13 27.00 -4.82
CA ALA A 145 16.61 27.89 -5.88
C ALA A 145 15.46 28.39 -6.78
N ARG A 146 14.53 27.52 -7.15
CA ARG A 146 13.37 27.88 -7.97
C ARG A 146 12.38 28.78 -7.24
N ARG A 147 12.07 28.48 -5.99
CA ARG A 147 11.09 29.21 -5.18
C ARG A 147 11.57 30.60 -4.79
N ALA A 148 12.76 30.66 -4.23
CA ALA A 148 13.36 31.92 -3.78
C ALA A 148 13.92 32.75 -4.93
N GLY A 149 13.95 32.24 -6.16
CA GLY A 149 14.52 32.93 -7.32
C GLY A 149 16.05 33.13 -7.23
N LEU A 150 16.74 32.28 -6.46
CA LEU A 150 18.18 32.39 -6.22
C LEU A 150 19.00 31.59 -7.24
N ASP A 151 20.09 32.14 -7.70
CA ASP A 151 21.05 31.45 -8.57
C ASP A 151 22.46 31.54 -7.97
N LEU A 152 23.43 30.92 -8.62
CA LEU A 152 24.83 30.91 -8.18
C LEU A 152 25.39 32.35 -8.09
N GLY A 153 25.97 32.66 -6.93
CA GLY A 153 26.58 33.97 -6.66
C GLY A 153 25.67 34.96 -5.93
N ASP A 154 24.40 34.63 -5.77
CA ASP A 154 23.47 35.49 -5.05
C ASP A 154 23.77 35.51 -3.54
N PRO A 155 23.61 36.67 -2.87
CA PRO A 155 23.79 36.80 -1.43
C PRO A 155 22.54 36.23 -0.68
N LEU A 156 22.77 35.60 0.45
CA LEU A 156 21.78 35.07 1.33
C LEU A 156 22.13 35.38 2.78
N SER A 157 21.21 35.98 3.52
CA SER A 157 21.39 36.25 4.94
C SER A 157 20.72 35.14 5.76
N LEU A 158 21.47 34.56 6.70
CA LEU A 158 21.00 33.52 7.61
C LEU A 158 21.08 34.05 9.04
N VAL A 159 20.04 33.81 9.81
CA VAL A 159 19.98 34.12 11.23
C VAL A 159 20.08 32.82 12.00
N GLY A 160 21.12 32.72 12.83
CA GLY A 160 21.35 31.56 13.70
C GLY A 160 20.53 31.61 14.99
N VAL A 161 20.71 30.57 15.82
CA VAL A 161 20.04 30.45 17.12
C VAL A 161 20.41 31.57 18.11
N ASP A 162 21.58 32.20 17.91
CA ASP A 162 22.05 33.32 18.72
C ASP A 162 21.41 34.65 18.31
N GLY A 163 20.61 34.68 17.24
CA GLY A 163 19.98 35.88 16.68
C GLY A 163 20.91 36.72 15.80
N ASP A 164 22.14 36.31 15.58
CA ASP A 164 23.10 37.01 14.73
C ASP A 164 22.81 36.74 13.24
N GLU A 165 22.71 37.83 12.47
CA GLU A 165 22.55 37.75 11.02
C GLU A 165 23.90 37.68 10.33
N GLU A 166 24.16 36.62 9.55
CA GLU A 166 25.39 36.42 8.78
C GLU A 166 25.10 36.33 7.29
N GLN A 167 25.94 36.91 6.48
CA GLN A 167 25.82 36.88 5.01
C GLN A 167 26.62 35.74 4.40
N PHE A 168 25.97 35.03 3.50
CA PHE A 168 26.52 33.92 2.75
C PHE A 168 26.32 34.13 1.24
N VAL A 169 27.10 33.39 0.41
CA VAL A 169 26.96 33.40 -1.03
C VAL A 169 26.60 32.02 -1.53
N VAL A 170 25.59 31.91 -2.39
CA VAL A 170 25.19 30.66 -3.01
C VAL A 170 26.28 30.16 -3.94
N SER A 171 26.96 29.09 -3.55
CA SER A 171 28.08 28.46 -4.30
C SER A 171 27.67 27.26 -5.12
N GLY A 172 26.51 26.64 -4.79
CA GLY A 172 26.04 25.45 -5.45
C GLY A 172 24.56 25.23 -5.31
N VAL A 173 24.03 24.45 -6.25
CA VAL A 173 22.65 23.91 -6.19
C VAL A 173 22.74 22.40 -6.12
N VAL A 174 22.10 21.82 -5.14
CA VAL A 174 22.11 20.38 -4.87
C VAL A 174 20.71 19.78 -4.99
N ARG A 175 20.67 18.49 -5.26
CA ARG A 175 19.41 17.76 -5.15
C ARG A 175 19.30 17.16 -3.75
N VAL A 176 18.36 17.67 -2.98
CA VAL A 176 18.00 17.10 -1.68
C VAL A 176 16.97 16.01 -1.92
N ARG A 177 17.20 14.84 -1.35
CA ARG A 177 16.44 13.62 -1.64
C ARG A 177 15.11 13.53 -0.88
N LEU A 178 15.04 14.07 0.32
CA LEU A 178 13.77 14.41 0.97
C LEU A 178 13.48 15.85 0.58
N GLN A 179 12.33 16.10 0.02
CA GLN A 179 11.90 17.46 -0.26
C GLN A 179 11.58 18.15 1.07
N VAL A 180 12.60 18.48 1.79
CA VAL A 180 12.48 19.46 2.87
C VAL A 180 12.45 20.80 2.18
N LEU A 181 11.33 21.47 2.29
CA LEU A 181 11.11 22.79 1.73
C LEU A 181 12.19 23.73 2.23
N ASN A 182 12.70 24.55 1.33
CA ASN A 182 13.70 25.56 1.65
C ASN A 182 14.90 24.98 2.45
N THR A 183 15.83 24.40 1.71
CA THR A 183 17.00 23.74 2.30
C THR A 183 18.28 24.48 1.93
N VAL A 184 19.08 24.77 2.96
CA VAL A 184 20.41 25.30 2.84
C VAL A 184 21.46 24.30 3.37
N LEU A 185 22.52 24.13 2.65
CA LEU A 185 23.65 23.28 3.03
C LEU A 185 24.87 24.14 3.31
N MET A 186 25.48 23.93 4.46
CA MET A 186 26.65 24.67 4.92
C MET A 186 27.75 23.71 5.37
N GLN A 187 28.97 24.21 5.56
CA GLN A 187 30.00 23.41 6.21
C GLN A 187 29.52 22.90 7.57
N PRO A 188 29.89 21.66 7.98
CA PRO A 188 29.43 21.07 9.26
C PRO A 188 29.65 21.99 10.47
N ALA A 189 30.81 22.65 10.55
CA ALA A 189 31.09 23.56 11.65
C ALA A 189 30.20 24.83 11.65
N VAL A 190 29.83 25.33 10.46
CA VAL A 190 28.91 26.48 10.33
C VAL A 190 27.47 26.04 10.68
N THR A 191 27.07 24.86 10.22
CA THR A 191 25.76 24.29 10.56
C THR A 191 25.61 24.13 12.06
N ALA A 192 26.57 23.48 12.73
CA ALA A 192 26.53 23.28 14.18
C ALA A 192 26.48 24.61 14.94
N ARG A 193 27.23 25.64 14.48
CA ARG A 193 27.25 26.96 15.12
C ARG A 193 25.92 27.69 14.95
N LEU A 194 25.39 27.74 13.74
CA LEU A 194 24.14 28.48 13.45
C LEU A 194 22.89 27.78 14.00
N THR A 195 22.90 26.48 14.09
CA THR A 195 21.72 25.72 14.56
C THR A 195 21.81 25.32 16.02
N GLY A 196 22.99 25.37 16.64
CA GLY A 196 23.23 24.84 17.99
C GLY A 196 22.98 23.35 18.14
N ALA A 197 22.77 22.63 17.04
CA ALA A 197 22.40 21.22 17.05
C ALA A 197 23.63 20.32 16.92
N ASP A 198 23.74 19.33 17.81
CA ASP A 198 24.68 18.24 17.68
C ASP A 198 24.26 17.30 16.54
N PRO A 199 25.21 16.55 15.92
CA PRO A 199 24.89 15.64 14.83
C PRO A 199 23.97 14.50 15.29
N ALA A 200 22.93 14.21 14.53
CA ALA A 200 22.07 13.06 14.80
C ALA A 200 22.76 11.72 14.45
N GLN A 201 23.82 11.79 13.61
CA GLN A 201 24.51 10.60 13.10
C GLN A 201 25.89 10.99 12.58
N LEU A 202 26.87 10.05 12.65
CA LEU A 202 28.17 10.18 12.01
C LEU A 202 28.36 9.05 11.00
N ASP A 203 28.63 9.39 9.74
CA ASP A 203 29.00 8.42 8.71
C ASP A 203 30.50 8.24 8.68
N VAL A 204 31.01 7.02 8.77
CA VAL A 204 32.42 6.71 8.86
C VAL A 204 32.90 6.02 7.59
N LEU A 205 33.93 6.61 6.95
CA LEU A 205 34.61 6.05 5.79
C LEU A 205 35.82 5.25 6.27
N ALA A 206 35.91 3.98 5.90
CA ALA A 206 37.09 3.17 6.16
C ALA A 206 38.23 3.52 5.23
N ALA A 207 39.47 3.44 5.71
CA ALA A 207 40.64 3.59 4.88
C ALA A 207 40.79 2.44 3.86
N PRO A 208 41.40 2.67 2.68
CA PRO A 208 41.57 1.64 1.68
C PRO A 208 42.25 0.38 2.26
N GLY A 209 41.60 -0.78 2.10
CA GLY A 209 42.12 -2.06 2.58
C GLY A 209 41.75 -2.42 4.03
N VAL A 210 41.03 -1.57 4.75
CA VAL A 210 40.51 -1.87 6.09
C VAL A 210 39.08 -2.39 5.98
N ALA A 211 38.86 -3.61 6.47
CA ALA A 211 37.50 -4.18 6.46
C ALA A 211 36.64 -3.55 7.59
N PRO A 212 35.35 -3.30 7.35
CA PRO A 212 34.45 -2.74 8.36
C PRO A 212 34.42 -3.55 9.66
N VAL A 213 34.50 -4.87 9.57
CA VAL A 213 34.52 -5.79 10.74
C VAL A 213 35.73 -5.55 11.64
N ASP A 214 36.90 -5.18 11.07
CA ASP A 214 38.13 -4.92 11.83
C ASP A 214 38.16 -3.50 12.40
N LEU A 215 37.40 -2.57 11.76
CA LEU A 215 37.30 -1.17 12.17
C LEU A 215 36.28 -0.99 13.31
N ALA A 216 35.16 -1.69 13.26
CA ALA A 216 34.04 -1.53 14.18
C ALA A 216 34.45 -1.59 15.69
N PRO A 217 35.26 -2.56 16.16
CA PRO A 217 35.63 -2.62 17.60
C PRO A 217 36.43 -1.38 18.05
N ARG A 218 37.26 -0.80 17.15
CA ARG A 218 38.06 0.39 17.45
C ARG A 218 37.20 1.65 17.53
N VAL A 219 36.23 1.77 16.60
CA VAL A 219 35.25 2.88 16.60
C VAL A 219 34.32 2.79 17.80
N VAL A 220 33.88 1.58 18.18
CA VAL A 220 33.10 1.36 19.42
C VAL A 220 33.88 1.79 20.65
N ALA A 221 35.18 1.43 20.74
CA ALA A 221 36.02 1.81 21.84
C ALA A 221 36.27 3.33 21.94
N ALA A 222 36.38 4.00 20.79
CA ALA A 222 36.53 5.45 20.68
C ALA A 222 35.20 6.18 21.00
N ALA A 223 34.06 5.71 20.52
CA ALA A 223 32.77 6.30 20.78
C ALA A 223 32.32 6.16 22.25
N GLY A 224 32.94 5.24 23.00
CA GLY A 224 32.62 5.04 24.42
C GLY A 224 31.18 4.60 24.66
N GLY A 225 30.60 4.99 25.81
CA GLY A 225 29.20 4.69 26.16
C GLY A 225 28.18 5.71 25.61
N GLY A 226 28.65 6.77 24.94
CA GLY A 226 27.79 7.89 24.48
C GLY A 226 27.17 7.69 23.07
N ALA A 227 27.58 6.65 22.34
CA ALA A 227 27.03 6.38 21.03
C ALA A 227 27.04 4.88 20.68
N ARG A 228 26.19 4.49 19.75
CA ARG A 228 26.07 3.13 19.23
C ARG A 228 26.63 3.03 17.81
N VAL A 229 27.53 2.10 17.59
CA VAL A 229 28.13 1.88 16.27
C VAL A 229 27.44 0.69 15.58
N VAL A 230 27.01 0.88 14.36
CA VAL A 230 26.39 -0.15 13.52
C VAL A 230 27.11 -0.22 12.17
N ASP A 231 26.98 -1.35 11.47
CA ASP A 231 27.45 -1.48 10.09
C ASP A 231 26.71 -0.51 9.17
N GLY A 232 27.35 0.00 8.12
CA GLY A 232 26.77 0.93 7.17
C GLY A 232 25.47 0.41 6.53
N ASP A 233 25.38 -0.90 6.23
CA ASP A 233 24.16 -1.54 5.75
C ASP A 233 23.06 -1.57 6.81
N ALA A 234 23.43 -1.83 8.06
CA ALA A 234 22.48 -1.82 9.17
C ALA A 234 22.02 -0.40 9.51
N GLY A 235 22.90 0.62 9.39
CA GLY A 235 22.52 2.03 9.52
C GLY A 235 21.49 2.45 8.47
N ARG A 236 21.76 2.13 7.20
CA ARG A 236 20.80 2.35 6.10
C ARG A 236 19.46 1.65 6.34
N ALA A 237 19.50 0.40 6.82
CA ALA A 237 18.28 -0.35 7.15
C ALA A 237 17.53 0.28 8.33
N GLY A 238 18.24 0.83 9.32
CA GLY A 238 17.65 1.52 10.47
C GLY A 238 16.99 2.85 10.09
N GLU A 239 17.66 3.67 9.25
CA GLU A 239 17.06 4.89 8.69
C GLU A 239 15.77 4.57 7.92
N LEU A 240 15.79 3.47 7.16
CA LEU A 240 14.63 2.98 6.44
C LEU A 240 13.53 2.51 7.39
N GLY A 241 13.86 1.80 8.47
CA GLY A 241 12.90 1.36 9.47
C GLY A 241 12.17 2.54 10.13
N GLY A 242 12.90 3.59 10.50
CA GLY A 242 12.33 4.82 11.04
C GLY A 242 11.45 5.57 10.03
N ALA A 243 11.96 5.76 8.80
CA ALA A 243 11.24 6.41 7.73
C ALA A 243 10.08 5.56 7.17
N LEU A 244 10.22 4.22 7.17
CA LEU A 244 9.21 3.28 6.72
C LEU A 244 8.13 3.01 7.79
N GLY A 245 8.35 3.32 9.07
CA GLY A 245 7.34 3.13 10.12
C GLY A 245 6.00 3.82 9.81
N GLY A 246 6.04 4.92 9.03
CA GLY A 246 4.84 5.55 8.44
C GLY A 246 4.36 4.93 7.13
N VAL A 247 5.20 4.16 6.42
CA VAL A 247 4.96 3.69 5.03
C VAL A 247 4.85 2.15 4.95
N GLU A 248 5.20 1.43 6.02
CA GLU A 248 5.09 -0.04 6.08
C GLU A 248 3.69 -0.55 5.75
N GLY A 249 2.65 0.17 6.19
CA GLY A 249 1.26 -0.13 5.84
C GLY A 249 1.00 -0.08 4.34
N ILE A 250 1.63 0.85 3.61
CA ILE A 250 1.50 0.98 2.15
C ILE A 250 2.19 -0.20 1.45
N PHE A 251 3.39 -0.59 1.89
CA PHE A 251 4.10 -1.74 1.31
C PHE A 251 3.42 -3.07 1.63
N ALA A 252 2.90 -3.22 2.84
CA ALA A 252 2.10 -4.38 3.21
C ALA A 252 0.84 -4.48 2.33
N ALA A 253 0.14 -3.38 2.10
CA ALA A 253 -1.00 -3.33 1.19
C ALA A 253 -0.62 -3.68 -0.25
N LEU A 254 0.47 -3.11 -0.79
CA LEU A 254 0.99 -3.44 -2.12
C LEU A 254 1.38 -4.92 -2.25
N ALA A 255 2.00 -5.51 -1.22
CA ALA A 255 2.33 -6.92 -1.18
C ALA A 255 1.07 -7.80 -1.19
N VAL A 256 0.04 -7.40 -0.46
CA VAL A 256 -1.27 -8.10 -0.46
C VAL A 256 -1.94 -7.98 -1.82
N PHE A 257 -1.90 -6.82 -2.46
CA PHE A 257 -2.40 -6.69 -3.84
C PHE A 257 -1.66 -7.62 -4.80
N GLY A 258 -0.33 -7.69 -4.69
CA GLY A 258 0.48 -8.63 -5.46
C GLY A 258 0.11 -10.10 -5.20
N ALA A 259 -0.03 -10.49 -3.95
CA ALA A 259 -0.41 -11.85 -3.55
C ALA A 259 -1.84 -12.21 -4.02
N THR A 260 -2.79 -11.30 -3.88
CA THR A 260 -4.17 -11.50 -4.35
C THR A 260 -4.24 -11.60 -5.87
N ALA A 261 -3.40 -10.85 -6.60
CA ALA A 261 -3.30 -10.94 -8.04
C ALA A 261 -2.77 -12.31 -8.51
N VAL A 262 -1.72 -12.81 -7.87
CA VAL A 262 -1.16 -14.16 -8.15
C VAL A 262 -2.20 -15.24 -7.85
N LEU A 263 -2.92 -15.11 -6.75
CA LEU A 263 -4.00 -16.01 -6.38
C LEU A 263 -5.15 -15.98 -7.40
N ALA A 264 -5.56 -14.78 -7.83
CA ALA A 264 -6.55 -14.60 -8.89
C ALA A 264 -6.14 -15.30 -10.18
N ALA A 265 -4.89 -15.14 -10.57
CA ALA A 265 -4.31 -15.80 -11.73
C ALA A 265 -4.38 -17.33 -11.61
N ALA A 266 -3.99 -17.88 -10.47
CA ALA A 266 -4.01 -19.30 -10.20
C ALA A 266 -5.42 -19.88 -10.25
N LEU A 267 -6.38 -19.22 -9.59
CA LEU A 267 -7.77 -19.67 -9.53
C LEU A 267 -8.48 -19.54 -10.88
N THR A 268 -8.24 -18.44 -11.61
CA THR A 268 -8.78 -18.26 -12.97
C THR A 268 -8.23 -19.32 -13.92
N THR A 269 -6.93 -19.57 -13.86
CA THR A 269 -6.27 -20.64 -14.63
C THR A 269 -6.86 -22.00 -14.29
N SER A 270 -7.10 -22.30 -13.01
CA SER A 270 -7.71 -23.56 -12.55
C SER A 270 -9.12 -23.73 -13.12
N CYS A 271 -9.95 -22.71 -13.05
CA CYS A 271 -11.31 -22.73 -13.61
C CYS A 271 -11.28 -23.00 -15.14
N VAL A 272 -10.40 -22.31 -15.87
CA VAL A 272 -10.30 -22.45 -17.32
C VAL A 272 -9.74 -23.83 -17.71
N PHE A 273 -8.71 -24.33 -17.00
CA PHE A 273 -8.17 -25.67 -17.21
C PHE A 273 -9.20 -26.76 -16.93
N GLY A 274 -10.01 -26.61 -15.89
CA GLY A 274 -11.11 -27.53 -15.56
C GLY A 274 -12.07 -27.72 -16.75
N VAL A 275 -12.47 -26.62 -17.37
CA VAL A 275 -13.34 -26.62 -18.55
C VAL A 275 -12.65 -27.25 -19.77
N VAL A 276 -11.38 -26.91 -20.00
CA VAL A 276 -10.63 -27.38 -21.18
C VAL A 276 -10.32 -28.88 -21.09
N THR A 277 -9.88 -29.35 -19.94
CA THR A 277 -9.51 -30.78 -19.73
C THR A 277 -10.76 -31.66 -19.74
N GLY A 278 -11.89 -31.15 -19.27
CA GLY A 278 -13.18 -31.85 -19.36
C GLY A 278 -13.53 -32.29 -20.82
N ARG A 279 -13.10 -31.53 -21.83
CA ARG A 279 -13.33 -31.84 -23.24
C ARG A 279 -12.36 -32.87 -23.81
N GLN A 280 -11.25 -33.15 -23.16
CA GLN A 280 -10.27 -34.17 -23.62
C GLN A 280 -10.73 -35.59 -23.28
N ARG A 281 -11.86 -35.74 -22.51
CA ARG A 281 -12.39 -37.05 -22.09
C ARG A 281 -12.55 -38.03 -23.23
N HIS A 282 -13.11 -37.60 -24.37
CA HIS A 282 -13.29 -38.47 -25.52
C HIS A 282 -11.95 -38.96 -26.10
N THR A 283 -11.00 -38.05 -26.27
CA THR A 283 -9.65 -38.41 -26.76
C THR A 283 -8.89 -39.33 -25.80
N VAL A 284 -8.96 -38.98 -24.52
CA VAL A 284 -8.36 -39.81 -23.46
C VAL A 284 -8.97 -41.20 -23.43
N ALA A 285 -10.27 -41.31 -23.58
CA ALA A 285 -10.93 -42.63 -23.66
C ALA A 285 -10.51 -43.43 -24.87
N LEU A 286 -10.36 -42.80 -26.04
CA LEU A 286 -9.82 -43.46 -27.24
C LEU A 286 -8.39 -43.94 -27.00
N LEU A 287 -7.51 -43.10 -26.46
CA LEU A 287 -6.13 -43.48 -26.14
C LEU A 287 -6.09 -44.63 -25.13
N ARG A 288 -6.99 -44.65 -24.16
CA ARG A 288 -7.07 -45.76 -23.21
C ARG A 288 -7.63 -47.05 -23.79
N ARG A 289 -8.53 -46.97 -24.82
CA ARG A 289 -8.96 -48.14 -25.59
C ARG A 289 -7.82 -48.74 -26.39
N VAL A 290 -6.90 -47.93 -26.87
CA VAL A 290 -5.69 -48.38 -27.60
C VAL A 290 -4.61 -48.89 -26.63
N GLY A 291 -4.84 -48.88 -25.31
CA GLY A 291 -3.96 -49.47 -24.31
C GLY A 291 -3.09 -48.48 -23.53
N ALA A 292 -3.37 -47.17 -23.60
CA ALA A 292 -2.64 -46.21 -22.79
C ALA A 292 -2.98 -46.34 -21.28
N GLY A 293 -1.96 -46.47 -20.44
CA GLY A 293 -2.10 -46.54 -19.00
C GLY A 293 -2.50 -45.15 -18.37
N ARG A 294 -3.17 -45.19 -17.19
CA ARG A 294 -3.61 -43.99 -16.46
C ARG A 294 -2.46 -43.00 -16.22
N GLY A 295 -1.31 -43.48 -15.72
CA GLY A 295 -0.16 -42.64 -15.44
C GLY A 295 0.47 -42.01 -16.69
N GLN A 296 0.38 -42.67 -17.83
CA GLN A 296 0.89 -42.13 -19.11
C GLN A 296 0.02 -40.98 -19.60
N VAL A 297 -1.30 -41.13 -19.50
CA VAL A 297 -2.25 -40.07 -19.86
C VAL A 297 -2.11 -38.87 -18.90
N LEU A 298 -2.03 -39.14 -17.59
CA LEU A 298 -1.84 -38.07 -16.58
C LEU A 298 -0.56 -37.27 -16.85
N ARG A 299 0.57 -37.97 -17.06
CA ARG A 299 1.84 -37.29 -17.39
C ARG A 299 1.75 -36.48 -18.67
N ALA A 300 1.10 -37.02 -19.73
CA ALA A 300 0.93 -36.29 -20.97
C ALA A 300 0.09 -35.01 -20.82
N LEU A 301 -0.99 -35.06 -20.02
CA LEU A 301 -1.80 -33.88 -19.72
C LEU A 301 -1.05 -32.83 -18.88
N LEU A 302 -0.25 -33.25 -17.89
CA LEU A 302 0.57 -32.37 -17.09
C LEU A 302 1.70 -31.73 -17.91
N VAL A 303 2.33 -32.47 -18.83
CA VAL A 303 3.33 -31.92 -19.76
C VAL A 303 2.69 -30.88 -20.69
N ASP A 304 1.51 -31.16 -21.25
CA ASP A 304 0.77 -30.17 -22.07
C ASP A 304 0.45 -28.89 -21.29
N ALA A 305 0.01 -29.03 -20.03
CA ALA A 305 -0.21 -27.91 -19.11
C ALA A 305 1.08 -27.14 -18.81
N GLY A 306 2.20 -27.85 -18.53
CA GLY A 306 3.49 -27.25 -18.26
C GLY A 306 4.05 -26.45 -19.44
N VAL A 307 3.95 -27.02 -20.67
CA VAL A 307 4.37 -26.33 -21.90
C VAL A 307 3.51 -25.08 -22.15
N THR A 308 2.21 -25.18 -21.94
CA THR A 308 1.30 -24.04 -22.08
C THR A 308 1.61 -22.97 -21.03
N GLY A 309 1.84 -23.38 -19.77
CA GLY A 309 2.21 -22.49 -18.67
C GLY A 309 3.55 -21.80 -18.91
N LEU A 310 4.54 -22.52 -19.42
CA LEU A 310 5.86 -21.97 -19.76
C LEU A 310 5.76 -20.94 -20.90
N ALA A 311 5.13 -21.31 -22.01
CA ALA A 311 5.00 -20.41 -23.15
C ALA A 311 4.21 -19.14 -22.80
N ALA A 312 3.08 -19.31 -22.10
CA ALA A 312 2.24 -18.19 -21.68
C ALA A 312 2.91 -17.37 -20.56
N GLY A 313 3.64 -18.03 -19.64
CA GLY A 313 4.41 -17.37 -18.58
C GLY A 313 5.51 -16.48 -19.16
N VAL A 314 6.28 -16.99 -20.14
CA VAL A 314 7.32 -16.20 -20.82
C VAL A 314 6.69 -15.00 -21.57
N LEU A 315 5.62 -15.22 -22.32
CA LEU A 315 4.93 -14.14 -23.01
C LEU A 315 4.36 -13.11 -22.02
N GLY A 316 3.81 -13.56 -20.89
CA GLY A 316 3.32 -12.68 -19.83
C GLY A 316 4.43 -11.86 -19.18
N ALA A 317 5.56 -12.50 -18.85
CA ALA A 317 6.73 -11.82 -18.32
C ALA A 317 7.33 -10.78 -19.29
N LEU A 318 7.37 -11.09 -20.59
CA LEU A 318 7.78 -10.12 -21.61
C LEU A 318 6.77 -8.97 -21.77
N SER A 319 5.47 -9.27 -21.69
CA SER A 319 4.41 -8.26 -21.77
C SER A 319 4.41 -7.31 -20.58
N SER A 320 4.88 -7.76 -19.41
CA SER A 320 4.98 -6.92 -18.21
C SER A 320 5.96 -5.76 -18.39
N LEU A 321 7.04 -5.96 -19.17
CA LEU A 321 7.99 -4.88 -19.48
C LEU A 321 7.31 -3.73 -20.23
N GLY A 322 6.48 -4.06 -21.21
CA GLY A 322 5.69 -3.05 -21.93
C GLY A 322 4.61 -2.40 -21.07
N LEU A 323 4.01 -3.16 -20.15
CA LEU A 323 2.97 -2.65 -19.26
C LEU A 323 3.54 -1.72 -18.19
N VAL A 324 4.70 -2.03 -17.63
CA VAL A 324 5.43 -1.14 -16.71
C VAL A 324 5.76 0.18 -17.40
N GLU A 325 6.26 0.14 -18.65
CA GLU A 325 6.57 1.36 -19.40
C GLU A 325 5.31 2.17 -19.72
N LEU A 326 4.21 1.50 -20.04
CA LEU A 326 2.93 2.16 -20.24
C LEU A 326 2.44 2.89 -18.97
N VAL A 327 2.59 2.26 -17.80
CA VAL A 327 2.25 2.86 -16.51
C VAL A 327 3.16 4.06 -16.24
N ARG A 328 4.45 3.97 -16.49
CA ARG A 328 5.41 5.08 -16.36
C ARG A 328 5.04 6.28 -17.25
N ILE A 329 4.72 6.01 -18.52
CA ILE A 329 4.26 7.05 -19.44
C ILE A 329 2.97 7.69 -18.94
N ALA A 330 2.02 6.90 -18.45
CA ALA A 330 0.77 7.42 -17.91
C ALA A 330 1.00 8.31 -16.68
N ILE A 331 1.91 7.94 -15.80
CA ILE A 331 2.30 8.74 -14.62
C ILE A 331 3.00 10.03 -15.08
N ARG A 332 3.96 9.96 -16.00
CA ARG A 332 4.65 11.13 -16.54
C ARG A 332 3.68 12.13 -17.17
N VAL A 333 2.74 11.64 -17.98
CA VAL A 333 1.76 12.50 -18.67
C VAL A 333 0.69 13.05 -17.72
N GLY A 334 0.26 12.23 -16.74
CA GLY A 334 -0.81 12.60 -15.81
C GLY A 334 -0.37 13.42 -14.61
N LEU A 335 0.86 13.20 -14.13
CA LEU A 335 1.38 13.80 -12.89
C LEU A 335 2.63 14.66 -13.11
N GLY A 336 3.28 14.59 -14.28
CA GLY A 336 4.55 15.26 -14.54
C GLY A 336 5.77 14.60 -13.88
N GLU A 337 5.58 13.47 -13.18
CA GLU A 337 6.61 12.78 -12.40
C GLU A 337 7.35 11.72 -13.22
N ASP A 338 8.67 11.73 -13.18
CA ASP A 338 9.51 10.71 -13.82
C ASP A 338 9.87 9.60 -12.82
N LEU A 339 9.16 8.47 -12.90
CA LEU A 339 9.57 7.28 -12.17
C LEU A 339 10.87 6.71 -12.78
N PRO A 340 11.89 6.41 -11.95
CA PRO A 340 13.12 5.79 -12.43
C PRO A 340 12.82 4.46 -13.14
N SER A 341 13.55 4.21 -14.22
CA SER A 341 13.41 2.94 -14.95
C SER A 341 13.83 1.78 -14.04
N PRO A 342 12.94 0.82 -13.73
CA PRO A 342 13.40 -0.39 -13.09
C PRO A 342 14.40 -1.06 -14.02
N GLY A 343 15.58 -1.40 -13.53
CA GLY A 343 16.45 -2.33 -14.24
C GLY A 343 15.66 -3.59 -14.59
N ILE A 344 16.07 -4.35 -15.61
CA ILE A 344 15.38 -5.61 -15.96
C ILE A 344 15.57 -6.59 -14.80
N PRO A 345 14.57 -6.82 -13.93
CA PRO A 345 14.72 -7.71 -12.77
C PRO A 345 14.58 -9.16 -13.24
N VAL A 346 15.65 -9.72 -13.79
CA VAL A 346 15.66 -11.08 -14.36
C VAL A 346 15.19 -12.12 -13.33
N ALA A 347 15.57 -11.97 -12.06
CA ALA A 347 15.17 -12.87 -10.99
C ALA A 347 13.64 -12.83 -10.79
N THR A 348 13.02 -11.65 -10.74
CA THR A 348 11.57 -11.47 -10.59
C THR A 348 10.81 -12.04 -11.79
N LEU A 349 11.31 -11.77 -13.01
CA LEU A 349 10.71 -12.31 -14.23
C LEU A 349 10.78 -13.84 -14.26
N LEU A 350 11.92 -14.43 -13.90
CA LEU A 350 12.07 -15.88 -13.78
C LEU A 350 11.15 -16.46 -12.70
N ALA A 351 11.06 -15.82 -11.54
CA ALA A 351 10.15 -16.24 -10.48
C ALA A 351 8.69 -16.22 -10.95
N CYS A 352 8.27 -15.20 -11.71
CA CYS A 352 6.92 -15.12 -12.29
C CYS A 352 6.68 -16.22 -13.33
N VAL A 353 7.65 -16.54 -14.19
CA VAL A 353 7.54 -17.64 -15.15
C VAL A 353 7.44 -18.98 -14.42
N VAL A 354 8.29 -19.24 -13.42
CA VAL A 354 8.22 -20.46 -12.60
C VAL A 354 6.88 -20.52 -11.86
N GLY A 355 6.42 -19.43 -11.29
CA GLY A 355 5.11 -19.29 -10.65
C GLY A 355 3.97 -19.62 -11.61
N ALA A 356 4.01 -19.12 -12.84
CA ALA A 356 3.03 -19.42 -13.89
C ALA A 356 3.01 -20.92 -14.25
N VAL A 357 4.17 -21.55 -14.34
CA VAL A 357 4.27 -22.99 -14.60
C VAL A 357 3.70 -23.80 -13.42
N VAL A 358 4.10 -23.45 -12.19
CA VAL A 358 3.65 -24.15 -10.96
C VAL A 358 2.14 -24.02 -10.80
N THR A 359 1.60 -22.79 -10.90
CA THR A 359 0.15 -22.55 -10.78
C THR A 359 -0.63 -23.26 -11.87
N THR A 360 -0.13 -23.29 -13.11
CA THR A 360 -0.75 -24.01 -14.23
C THR A 360 -0.74 -25.52 -14.02
N LEU A 361 0.36 -26.08 -13.51
CA LEU A 361 0.46 -27.51 -13.17
C LEU A 361 -0.51 -27.87 -12.04
N LEU A 362 -0.52 -27.09 -10.95
CA LEU A 362 -1.44 -27.32 -9.83
C LEU A 362 -2.90 -27.24 -10.28
N ALA A 363 -3.23 -26.23 -11.10
CA ALA A 363 -4.55 -26.06 -11.69
C ALA A 363 -4.97 -27.26 -12.57
N ALA A 364 -4.03 -27.88 -13.26
CA ALA A 364 -4.27 -28.99 -14.16
C ALA A 364 -4.38 -30.35 -13.44
N VAL A 365 -3.78 -30.51 -12.24
CA VAL A 365 -3.75 -31.81 -11.51
C VAL A 365 -5.14 -32.37 -11.27
N GLY A 366 -6.05 -31.58 -10.68
CA GLY A 366 -7.41 -32.01 -10.35
C GLY A 366 -8.18 -32.53 -11.58
N PRO A 367 -8.35 -31.72 -12.63
CA PRO A 367 -8.99 -32.15 -13.87
C PRO A 367 -8.28 -33.33 -14.56
N ALA A 368 -6.94 -33.37 -14.60
CA ALA A 368 -6.18 -34.43 -15.21
C ALA A 368 -6.36 -35.77 -14.49
N VAL A 369 -6.39 -35.78 -13.16
CA VAL A 369 -6.65 -36.97 -12.35
C VAL A 369 -8.08 -37.48 -12.59
N GLN A 370 -9.07 -36.61 -12.66
CA GLN A 370 -10.46 -37.00 -12.94
C GLN A 370 -10.58 -37.65 -14.31
N VAL A 371 -10.08 -37.02 -15.36
CA VAL A 371 -10.19 -37.52 -16.74
C VAL A 371 -9.38 -38.80 -16.94
N SER A 372 -8.19 -38.91 -16.35
CA SER A 372 -7.38 -40.14 -16.41
C SER A 372 -7.99 -41.31 -15.63
N GLY A 373 -8.86 -41.05 -14.66
CA GLY A 373 -9.51 -42.09 -13.83
C GLY A 373 -10.77 -42.69 -14.44
N GLU A 374 -11.38 -42.10 -15.48
CA GLU A 374 -12.63 -42.59 -16.10
C GLU A 374 -12.45 -43.96 -16.80
N ARG A 375 -13.49 -44.80 -16.71
CA ARG A 375 -13.47 -46.16 -17.33
C ARG A 375 -13.65 -46.06 -18.86
N PRO A 376 -12.87 -46.81 -19.67
CA PRO A 376 -12.96 -46.76 -21.16
C PRO A 376 -14.35 -47.14 -21.72
N THR A 377 -15.12 -47.90 -20.96
CA THR A 377 -16.43 -48.40 -21.35
C THR A 377 -17.58 -47.41 -21.17
N ALA A 378 -17.35 -46.30 -20.47
CA ALA A 378 -18.41 -45.35 -20.14
C ALA A 378 -18.90 -44.49 -21.31
N ILE A 379 -18.24 -44.54 -22.48
CA ILE A 379 -18.52 -43.69 -23.63
C ILE A 379 -19.41 -44.40 -24.69
N ALA A 380 -19.66 -45.71 -24.56
CA ALA A 380 -20.45 -46.48 -25.50
C ALA A 380 -21.98 -46.43 -25.26
N GLY A 381 -22.41 -45.89 -24.12
CA GLY A 381 -23.83 -45.66 -23.88
C GLY A 381 -24.04 -44.15 -23.88
N GLU A 382 -24.89 -43.63 -24.73
CA GLU A 382 -25.39 -42.24 -24.80
C GLU A 382 -26.21 -41.87 -23.56
N GLU A 383 -26.22 -42.67 -22.52
CA GLU A 383 -26.79 -42.29 -21.24
C GLU A 383 -25.81 -41.39 -20.49
N VAL A 384 -26.23 -40.18 -20.35
CA VAL A 384 -25.82 -39.20 -19.34
C VAL A 384 -25.81 -39.86 -17.96
N ARG A 385 -24.89 -40.82 -17.72
CA ARG A 385 -24.64 -41.31 -16.38
C ARG A 385 -23.78 -40.33 -15.66
N SER A 386 -24.49 -39.49 -14.90
CA SER A 386 -24.04 -38.72 -13.76
C SER A 386 -22.54 -38.83 -13.52
N GLN A 387 -21.80 -37.72 -13.70
CA GLN A 387 -20.66 -37.43 -12.86
C GLN A 387 -20.90 -38.12 -11.52
N ARG A 388 -19.90 -38.88 -11.00
CA ARG A 388 -19.97 -39.35 -9.61
C ARG A 388 -20.37 -38.17 -8.76
N PHE A 389 -21.62 -38.13 -8.38
CA PHE A 389 -22.15 -37.15 -7.45
C PHE A 389 -21.30 -37.29 -6.18
N VAL A 390 -20.40 -36.35 -5.96
CA VAL A 390 -19.90 -36.15 -4.60
C VAL A 390 -21.17 -35.97 -3.78
N PRO A 391 -21.45 -36.84 -2.79
CA PRO A 391 -22.67 -36.74 -2.05
C PRO A 391 -22.88 -35.31 -1.57
N ARG A 392 -24.07 -34.78 -1.67
CA ARG A 392 -24.37 -33.42 -1.18
C ARG A 392 -23.80 -33.20 0.22
N MET A 393 -23.83 -34.23 1.05
CA MET A 393 -23.29 -34.23 2.40
C MET A 393 -21.77 -33.94 2.43
N VAL A 394 -20.98 -34.58 1.56
CA VAL A 394 -19.52 -34.33 1.51
C VAL A 394 -19.21 -32.89 1.10
N ARG A 395 -19.94 -32.33 0.13
CA ARG A 395 -19.78 -30.94 -0.28
C ARG A 395 -20.13 -29.97 0.84
N VAL A 396 -21.24 -30.23 1.55
CA VAL A 396 -21.65 -29.40 2.70
C VAL A 396 -20.63 -29.50 3.82
N VAL A 397 -20.19 -30.72 4.15
CA VAL A 397 -19.16 -30.93 5.18
C VAL A 397 -17.86 -30.22 4.80
N THR A 398 -17.39 -30.37 3.54
CA THR A 398 -16.20 -29.66 3.07
C THR A 398 -16.37 -28.15 3.16
N ALA A 399 -17.51 -27.61 2.75
CA ALA A 399 -17.78 -26.19 2.84
C ALA A 399 -17.77 -25.70 4.29
N VAL A 400 -18.44 -26.44 5.20
CA VAL A 400 -18.47 -26.12 6.64
C VAL A 400 -17.07 -26.16 7.24
N VAL A 401 -16.26 -27.19 6.95
CA VAL A 401 -14.88 -27.29 7.42
C VAL A 401 -14.04 -26.11 6.95
N LEU A 402 -14.17 -25.71 5.67
CA LEU A 402 -13.45 -24.58 5.13
C LEU A 402 -13.91 -23.25 5.72
N VAL A 403 -15.20 -23.07 6.00
CA VAL A 403 -15.73 -21.88 6.71
C VAL A 403 -15.19 -21.83 8.13
N VAL A 404 -15.24 -22.95 8.86
CA VAL A 404 -14.70 -23.02 10.22
C VAL A 404 -13.21 -22.71 10.22
N ALA A 405 -12.44 -23.31 9.31
CA ALA A 405 -11.00 -23.03 9.18
C ALA A 405 -10.74 -21.55 8.84
N SER A 406 -11.53 -20.96 7.93
CA SER A 406 -11.47 -19.53 7.61
C SER A 406 -11.74 -18.67 8.86
N THR A 407 -12.80 -18.96 9.60
CA THR A 407 -13.14 -18.23 10.84
C THR A 407 -12.05 -18.39 11.90
N VAL A 408 -11.49 -19.59 12.06
CA VAL A 408 -10.37 -19.81 12.99
C VAL A 408 -9.18 -18.94 12.61
N LEU A 409 -8.80 -18.88 11.32
CA LEU A 409 -7.70 -18.03 10.87
C LEU A 409 -7.95 -16.53 11.14
N THR A 410 -9.19 -16.06 11.02
CA THR A 410 -9.52 -14.64 11.27
C THR A 410 -9.57 -14.29 12.76
N VAL A 411 -9.71 -15.28 13.64
CA VAL A 411 -9.76 -15.07 15.11
C VAL A 411 -8.38 -15.28 15.75
N LEU A 412 -7.43 -15.95 15.04
CA LEU A 412 -6.08 -16.12 15.54
C LEU A 412 -5.39 -14.75 15.61
N GLU A 413 -4.97 -14.40 16.82
CA GLU A 413 -4.18 -13.19 17.06
C GLU A 413 -2.77 -13.39 16.50
N ALA A 414 -2.32 -12.45 15.68
CA ALA A 414 -0.95 -12.39 15.18
C ALA A 414 -0.18 -11.30 15.92
N GLY A 415 1.07 -11.54 16.21
CA GLY A 415 1.91 -10.62 16.98
C GLY A 415 2.35 -9.38 16.20
N ASP A 416 2.20 -9.41 14.87
CA ASP A 416 2.57 -8.30 13.97
C ASP A 416 1.57 -8.13 12.81
N PRO A 417 1.45 -6.93 12.23
CA PRO A 417 0.50 -6.64 11.15
C PRO A 417 0.70 -7.49 9.89
N GLN A 418 1.93 -7.87 9.55
CA GLN A 418 2.21 -8.68 8.36
C GLN A 418 1.68 -10.10 8.51
N SER A 419 1.88 -10.73 9.67
CA SER A 419 1.34 -12.06 9.94
C SER A 419 -0.19 -12.04 10.06
N ALA A 420 -0.79 -11.01 10.67
CA ALA A 420 -2.23 -10.81 10.71
C ALA A 420 -2.84 -10.77 9.31
N LEU A 421 -2.23 -10.00 8.42
CA LEU A 421 -2.66 -9.86 7.04
C LEU A 421 -2.56 -11.17 6.25
N LEU A 422 -1.47 -11.95 6.44
CA LEU A 422 -1.32 -13.28 5.83
C LEU A 422 -2.41 -14.26 6.30
N LEU A 423 -2.78 -14.21 7.58
CA LEU A 423 -3.86 -15.02 8.13
C LEU A 423 -5.22 -14.65 7.49
N VAL A 424 -5.52 -13.36 7.33
CA VAL A 424 -6.74 -12.89 6.68
C VAL A 424 -6.78 -13.27 5.20
N VAL A 425 -5.67 -13.16 4.46
CA VAL A 425 -5.58 -13.63 3.07
C VAL A 425 -5.81 -15.14 3.00
N GLY A 426 -5.17 -15.91 3.86
CA GLY A 426 -5.39 -17.37 3.98
C GLY A 426 -6.85 -17.71 4.26
N ALA A 427 -7.47 -16.98 5.18
CA ALA A 427 -8.90 -17.12 5.50
C ALA A 427 -9.79 -16.81 4.27
N GLY A 428 -9.46 -15.77 3.51
CA GLY A 428 -10.17 -15.42 2.26
C GLY A 428 -10.09 -16.52 1.21
N VAL A 429 -8.93 -17.16 1.07
CA VAL A 429 -8.74 -18.34 0.17
C VAL A 429 -9.61 -19.49 0.61
N LEU A 430 -9.65 -19.81 1.91
CA LEU A 430 -10.48 -20.89 2.45
C LEU A 430 -11.97 -20.58 2.28
N ALA A 431 -12.40 -19.34 2.52
CA ALA A 431 -13.77 -18.90 2.31
C ALA A 431 -14.18 -19.00 0.83
N PHE A 432 -13.31 -18.60 -0.09
CA PHE A 432 -13.56 -18.82 -1.52
C PHE A 432 -13.64 -20.31 -1.86
N GLY A 433 -12.75 -21.13 -1.30
CA GLY A 433 -12.83 -22.59 -1.41
C GLY A 433 -14.16 -23.15 -0.90
N ALA A 434 -14.68 -22.63 0.21
CA ALA A 434 -15.99 -23.00 0.76
C ALA A 434 -17.12 -22.62 -0.22
N VAL A 435 -17.08 -21.42 -0.82
CA VAL A 435 -18.04 -21.01 -1.85
C VAL A 435 -17.96 -21.91 -3.08
N LEU A 436 -16.79 -22.36 -3.48
CA LEU A 436 -16.63 -23.32 -4.59
C LEU A 436 -17.22 -24.70 -4.23
N ALA A 437 -16.97 -25.19 -3.01
CA ALA A 437 -17.50 -26.47 -2.54
C ALA A 437 -19.05 -26.45 -2.42
N ALA A 438 -19.58 -25.35 -1.85
CA ALA A 438 -21.02 -25.11 -1.74
C ALA A 438 -21.66 -24.63 -3.07
N GLY A 439 -20.86 -24.24 -4.05
CA GLY A 439 -21.26 -23.56 -5.29
C GLY A 439 -22.47 -24.20 -5.99
N PRO A 440 -22.50 -25.51 -6.19
CA PRO A 440 -23.66 -26.19 -6.83
C PRO A 440 -24.96 -26.11 -6.04
N LEU A 441 -24.91 -25.75 -4.76
CA LEU A 441 -26.10 -25.52 -3.91
C LEU A 441 -26.41 -24.01 -3.80
N LEU A 442 -25.38 -23.20 -3.51
CA LEU A 442 -25.50 -21.78 -3.22
C LEU A 442 -25.84 -20.95 -4.48
N LEU A 443 -25.05 -21.08 -5.53
CA LEU A 443 -25.15 -20.20 -6.70
C LEU A 443 -26.44 -20.39 -7.49
N PRO A 444 -26.94 -21.64 -7.74
CA PRO A 444 -28.25 -21.84 -8.34
C PRO A 444 -29.40 -21.35 -7.47
N ALA A 445 -29.28 -21.46 -6.13
CA ALA A 445 -30.32 -20.95 -5.22
C ALA A 445 -30.41 -19.42 -5.28
N VAL A 446 -29.25 -18.72 -5.25
CA VAL A 446 -29.20 -17.26 -5.42
C VAL A 446 -29.71 -16.85 -6.80
N ALA A 447 -29.27 -17.51 -7.86
CA ALA A 447 -29.74 -17.24 -9.22
C ALA A 447 -31.24 -17.50 -9.39
N TRP A 448 -31.79 -18.50 -8.72
CA TRP A 448 -33.23 -18.77 -8.73
C TRP A 448 -34.00 -17.66 -8.00
N LEU A 449 -33.54 -17.22 -6.84
CA LEU A 449 -34.15 -16.12 -6.08
C LEU A 449 -34.14 -14.81 -6.93
N LEU A 450 -33.02 -14.48 -7.54
CA LEU A 450 -32.90 -13.35 -8.45
C LEU A 450 -33.78 -13.54 -9.69
N GLY A 451 -33.83 -14.76 -10.24
CA GLY A 451 -34.66 -15.12 -11.36
C GLY A 451 -36.18 -15.04 -11.07
N ALA A 452 -36.61 -15.27 -9.83
CA ALA A 452 -37.99 -15.09 -9.43
C ALA A 452 -38.40 -13.60 -9.47
N VAL A 453 -37.48 -12.70 -9.16
CA VAL A 453 -37.67 -11.24 -9.25
C VAL A 453 -37.64 -10.79 -10.70
N LEU A 454 -36.53 -11.10 -11.42
CA LEU A 454 -36.37 -10.71 -12.82
C LEU A 454 -37.36 -11.41 -13.76
N GLY A 455 -37.80 -12.62 -13.41
CA GLY A 455 -38.80 -13.38 -14.19
C GLY A 455 -40.19 -12.72 -14.27
N ARG A 456 -40.49 -11.80 -13.31
CA ARG A 456 -41.66 -10.94 -13.40
C ARG A 456 -41.51 -9.84 -14.44
N LEU A 457 -40.29 -9.42 -14.75
CA LEU A 457 -39.98 -8.36 -15.67
C LEU A 457 -39.70 -8.87 -17.10
N SER A 458 -39.09 -10.05 -17.26
CA SER A 458 -38.63 -10.61 -18.53
C SER A 458 -39.51 -11.70 -19.15
N GLY A 459 -40.64 -12.08 -18.54
CA GLY A 459 -41.62 -13.03 -19.04
C GLY A 459 -41.11 -14.46 -19.21
N LEU A 460 -41.44 -15.10 -20.35
CA LEU A 460 -41.12 -16.52 -20.62
C LEU A 460 -39.62 -16.83 -20.67
N PRO A 461 -38.73 -15.99 -21.31
CA PRO A 461 -37.28 -16.23 -21.30
C PRO A 461 -36.67 -16.27 -19.92
N GLY A 462 -37.09 -15.39 -19.01
CA GLY A 462 -36.56 -15.35 -17.64
C GLY A 462 -36.97 -16.57 -16.80
N ARG A 463 -38.18 -17.04 -16.95
CA ARG A 463 -38.66 -18.27 -16.29
C ARG A 463 -37.94 -19.52 -16.78
N LEU A 464 -37.62 -19.59 -18.09
CA LEU A 464 -36.84 -20.69 -18.66
C LEU A 464 -35.40 -20.64 -18.19
N ALA A 465 -34.78 -19.46 -18.15
CA ALA A 465 -33.41 -19.28 -17.70
C ALA A 465 -33.26 -19.69 -16.21
N GLY A 466 -34.12 -19.23 -15.32
CA GLY A 466 -34.07 -19.60 -13.90
C GLY A 466 -34.21 -21.11 -13.68
N ARG A 467 -35.07 -21.79 -14.46
CA ARG A 467 -35.23 -23.25 -14.40
C ARG A 467 -34.04 -24.00 -15.01
N SER A 468 -33.38 -23.45 -16.01
CA SER A 468 -32.18 -24.08 -16.63
C SER A 468 -30.99 -24.11 -15.67
N VAL A 469 -30.80 -23.07 -14.87
CA VAL A 469 -29.77 -22.98 -13.85
C VAL A 469 -29.93 -24.07 -12.78
N LEU A 470 -31.18 -24.34 -12.35
CA LEU A 470 -31.45 -25.38 -11.38
C LEU A 470 -31.28 -26.82 -11.91
N ARG A 471 -31.42 -27.02 -13.22
CA ARG A 471 -31.26 -28.34 -13.85
C ARG A 471 -29.80 -28.80 -13.98
N ALA A 472 -28.86 -27.87 -14.05
CA ALA A 472 -27.43 -28.14 -14.19
C ALA A 472 -26.58 -27.36 -13.17
N PRO A 473 -26.71 -27.66 -11.88
CA PRO A 473 -26.11 -26.86 -10.80
C PRO A 473 -24.58 -26.86 -10.83
N ASP A 474 -23.94 -27.98 -11.14
CA ASP A 474 -22.48 -28.09 -11.23
C ASP A 474 -21.89 -27.20 -12.34
N ARG A 475 -22.59 -27.10 -13.46
CA ARG A 475 -22.19 -26.25 -14.58
C ARG A 475 -22.41 -24.76 -14.29
N ALA A 476 -23.55 -24.43 -13.68
CA ALA A 476 -23.85 -23.09 -13.25
C ALA A 476 -22.82 -22.56 -12.24
N SER A 477 -22.42 -23.39 -11.27
CA SER A 477 -21.43 -23.04 -10.27
C SER A 477 -20.03 -22.80 -10.85
N THR A 478 -19.59 -23.65 -11.78
CA THR A 478 -18.25 -23.47 -12.42
C THR A 478 -18.17 -22.21 -13.27
N THR A 479 -19.27 -21.82 -13.92
CA THR A 479 -19.33 -20.58 -14.69
C THR A 479 -19.38 -19.37 -13.77
N ALA A 480 -20.19 -19.42 -12.71
CA ALA A 480 -20.29 -18.33 -11.77
C ALA A 480 -19.06 -18.18 -10.84
N ALA A 481 -18.26 -19.23 -10.65
CA ALA A 481 -17.06 -19.18 -9.82
C ALA A 481 -16.05 -18.11 -10.27
N ALA A 482 -15.86 -17.93 -11.59
CA ALA A 482 -15.02 -16.86 -12.12
C ALA A 482 -15.56 -15.47 -11.76
N LEU A 483 -16.88 -15.29 -11.75
CA LEU A 483 -17.54 -14.05 -11.38
C LEU A 483 -17.51 -13.78 -9.88
N VAL A 484 -17.64 -14.84 -9.05
CA VAL A 484 -17.43 -14.75 -7.59
C VAL A 484 -16.01 -14.28 -7.31
N LEU A 485 -15.02 -14.88 -7.96
CA LEU A 485 -13.61 -14.49 -7.77
C LEU A 485 -13.36 -13.05 -8.19
N SER A 486 -13.89 -12.65 -9.35
CA SER A 486 -13.74 -11.28 -9.85
C SER A 486 -14.38 -10.24 -8.93
N GLY A 487 -15.59 -10.52 -8.43
CA GLY A 487 -16.28 -9.65 -7.47
C GLY A 487 -15.55 -9.56 -6.13
N LEU A 488 -15.04 -10.70 -5.63
CA LEU A 488 -14.26 -10.77 -4.40
C LEU A 488 -13.00 -9.90 -4.49
N LEU A 489 -12.17 -10.16 -5.48
CA LEU A 489 -10.89 -9.45 -5.63
C LEU A 489 -11.07 -7.95 -5.82
N LEU A 490 -12.00 -7.58 -6.71
CA LEU A 490 -12.25 -6.17 -6.98
C LEU A 490 -12.74 -5.44 -5.74
N SER A 491 -13.61 -6.05 -4.95
CA SER A 491 -14.13 -5.43 -3.73
C SER A 491 -13.07 -5.34 -2.63
N VAL A 492 -12.23 -6.38 -2.45
CA VAL A 492 -11.09 -6.31 -1.51
C VAL A 492 -10.18 -5.13 -1.85
N VAL A 493 -9.83 -4.99 -3.14
CA VAL A 493 -8.93 -3.93 -3.62
C VAL A 493 -9.56 -2.55 -3.43
N LEU A 494 -10.85 -2.38 -3.76
CA LEU A 494 -11.54 -1.09 -3.61
C LEU A 494 -11.66 -0.67 -2.14
N VAL A 495 -12.01 -1.59 -1.25
CA VAL A 495 -12.11 -1.31 0.20
C VAL A 495 -10.71 -0.95 0.75
N GLY A 496 -9.68 -1.73 0.40
CA GLY A 496 -8.32 -1.48 0.84
C GLY A 496 -7.80 -0.11 0.38
N LEU A 497 -7.95 0.19 -0.91
CA LEU A 497 -7.49 1.45 -1.49
C LEU A 497 -8.19 2.67 -0.86
N GLN A 498 -9.51 2.62 -0.73
CA GLN A 498 -10.27 3.73 -0.15
C GLN A 498 -9.90 3.96 1.32
N SER A 499 -9.77 2.87 2.08
CA SER A 499 -9.42 2.96 3.50
C SER A 499 -8.03 3.55 3.69
N ILE A 500 -7.03 3.10 2.91
CA ILE A 500 -5.66 3.63 2.99
C ILE A 500 -5.63 5.10 2.58
N THR A 501 -6.32 5.47 1.50
CA THR A 501 -6.35 6.87 1.04
C THR A 501 -6.92 7.80 2.11
N LEU A 502 -8.03 7.42 2.74
CA LEU A 502 -8.64 8.21 3.82
C LEU A 502 -7.76 8.21 5.07
N SER A 503 -7.17 7.08 5.46
CA SER A 503 -6.24 7.04 6.61
C SER A 503 -5.04 7.95 6.42
N VAL A 504 -4.50 8.05 5.20
CA VAL A 504 -3.39 8.97 4.91
C VAL A 504 -3.87 10.43 4.93
N GLN A 505 -5.04 10.74 4.38
CA GLN A 505 -5.63 12.08 4.45
C GLN A 505 -5.88 12.50 5.90
N ASP A 506 -6.43 11.59 6.73
CA ASP A 506 -6.65 11.85 8.16
C ASP A 506 -5.32 12.09 8.90
N ARG A 507 -4.26 11.35 8.56
CA ARG A 507 -2.92 11.58 9.13
C ARG A 507 -2.34 12.93 8.73
N ILE A 508 -2.49 13.34 7.47
CA ILE A 508 -2.06 14.67 7.00
C ILE A 508 -2.81 15.76 7.78
N ALA A 509 -4.13 15.64 7.87
CA ALA A 509 -4.95 16.61 8.60
C ALA A 509 -4.58 16.68 10.09
N SER A 510 -4.18 15.55 10.70
CA SER A 510 -3.75 15.53 12.10
C SER A 510 -2.33 16.03 12.33
N GLN A 511 -1.46 15.99 11.32
CA GLN A 511 -0.12 16.55 11.38
C GLN A 511 -0.11 18.06 11.22
N PHE A 512 -1.08 18.61 10.50
CA PHE A 512 -1.17 20.04 10.17
C PHE A 512 -2.55 20.60 10.51
N PRO A 513 -2.91 20.70 11.81
CA PRO A 513 -4.25 21.14 12.23
C PRO A 513 -4.48 22.63 12.05
N ALA A 514 -3.42 23.43 11.95
CA ALA A 514 -3.49 24.87 11.79
C ALA A 514 -2.90 25.33 10.46
N PRO A 515 -3.49 26.32 9.78
CA PRO A 515 -2.97 26.83 8.51
C PRO A 515 -1.67 27.61 8.67
N VAL A 516 -1.42 28.21 9.84
CA VAL A 516 -0.15 28.87 10.18
C VAL A 516 0.30 28.42 11.56
N THR A 517 1.58 28.18 11.71
CA THR A 517 2.18 27.83 13.02
C THR A 517 3.41 28.69 13.26
N ALA A 518 3.60 29.13 14.49
CA ALA A 518 4.84 29.75 14.94
C ALA A 518 5.53 28.76 15.89
N GLN A 519 6.75 28.35 15.56
CA GLN A 519 7.51 27.35 16.32
C GLN A 519 8.81 27.98 16.82
N SER A 520 9.33 27.49 17.96
CA SER A 520 10.65 27.91 18.41
C SER A 520 11.74 27.45 17.42
N ALA A 521 12.67 28.33 17.13
CA ALA A 521 13.82 28.07 16.24
C ALA A 521 14.89 27.15 16.86
N GLY A 522 14.80 26.89 18.19
CA GLY A 522 15.78 26.11 18.94
C GLY A 522 15.18 25.44 20.16
N ARG A 523 15.98 25.29 21.19
CA ARG A 523 15.55 24.75 22.51
C ARG A 523 14.96 25.81 23.43
N GLU A 524 14.95 27.07 23.04
CA GLU A 524 14.41 28.17 23.83
C GLU A 524 12.88 28.20 23.74
N SER A 525 12.22 28.64 24.81
CA SER A 525 10.78 28.84 24.83
C SER A 525 10.43 30.04 23.97
N LEU A 526 9.34 29.95 23.20
CA LEU A 526 8.77 31.13 22.56
C LEU A 526 8.44 32.20 23.63
N PRO A 527 8.53 33.53 23.32
CA PRO A 527 8.14 34.58 24.21
C PRO A 527 6.69 34.44 24.69
N GLY A 528 6.46 34.57 25.99
CA GLY A 528 5.13 34.36 26.56
C GLY A 528 4.10 35.38 26.09
N ASP A 529 4.54 36.57 25.65
CA ASP A 529 3.70 37.64 25.12
C ASP A 529 3.36 37.49 23.63
N LEU A 530 4.10 36.65 22.89
CA LEU A 530 3.86 36.40 21.44
C LEU A 530 2.43 35.93 21.19
N ALA A 531 1.92 35.01 21.99
CA ALA A 531 0.54 34.51 21.87
C ALA A 531 -0.50 35.64 22.06
N ALA A 532 -0.21 36.59 22.92
CA ALA A 532 -1.09 37.76 23.11
C ALA A 532 -1.01 38.72 21.92
N ARG A 533 0.21 39.02 21.44
CA ARG A 533 0.41 39.87 20.24
C ARG A 533 -0.31 39.30 19.03
N LEU A 534 -0.25 37.97 18.83
CA LEU A 534 -0.94 37.30 17.72
C LEU A 534 -2.46 37.34 17.85
N ARG A 535 -3.01 37.25 19.06
CA ARG A 535 -4.48 37.35 19.28
C ARG A 535 -5.04 38.74 18.99
N ASP A 536 -4.21 39.78 19.11
CA ASP A 536 -4.61 41.17 18.86
C ASP A 536 -4.65 41.52 17.35
N LEU A 537 -4.18 40.65 16.47
CA LEU A 537 -4.22 40.82 15.02
C LEU A 537 -5.64 40.61 14.47
N VAL A 538 -6.06 41.48 13.56
CA VAL A 538 -7.41 41.42 12.95
C VAL A 538 -7.58 40.16 12.06
N GLU A 539 -6.49 39.69 11.50
CA GLU A 539 -6.44 38.51 10.60
C GLU A 539 -6.54 37.20 11.39
N VAL A 540 -6.30 37.24 12.69
CA VAL A 540 -6.21 36.05 13.55
C VAL A 540 -7.55 35.80 14.25
N GLY A 541 -8.12 34.66 14.05
CA GLY A 541 -9.38 34.22 14.67
C GLY A 541 -9.18 33.34 15.91
N ALA A 542 -8.10 32.58 15.98
CA ALA A 542 -7.80 31.70 17.10
C ALA A 542 -6.29 31.47 17.24
N VAL A 543 -5.81 31.40 18.48
CA VAL A 543 -4.42 31.05 18.81
C VAL A 543 -4.43 30.00 19.92
N ALA A 544 -3.90 28.82 19.67
CA ALA A 544 -3.64 27.80 20.68
C ALA A 544 -2.15 27.74 21.02
N THR A 545 -1.84 27.68 22.30
CA THR A 545 -0.49 27.48 22.80
C THR A 545 -0.21 25.96 22.96
N VAL A 546 0.94 25.52 22.50
CA VAL A 546 1.44 24.15 22.68
C VAL A 546 2.69 24.22 23.53
N GLU A 547 2.60 23.74 24.75
CA GLU A 547 3.74 23.63 25.66
C GLU A 547 4.24 22.20 25.66
N SER A 548 5.55 22.03 25.59
CA SER A 548 6.22 20.74 25.64
C SER A 548 7.04 20.59 26.92
N ALA A 549 7.02 19.39 27.47
CA ALA A 549 7.82 19.01 28.62
C ALA A 549 8.19 17.54 28.47
N SER A 550 9.16 17.07 29.29
CA SER A 550 9.42 15.65 29.45
C SER A 550 9.34 15.23 30.91
N MET A 551 8.96 14.00 31.15
CA MET A 551 8.93 13.40 32.48
C MET A 551 9.58 12.04 32.47
N GLU A 552 10.28 11.73 33.55
CA GLU A 552 10.84 10.42 33.80
C GLU A 552 9.80 9.51 34.44
N VAL A 553 9.53 8.36 33.86
CA VAL A 553 8.62 7.32 34.38
C VAL A 553 9.46 6.31 35.20
N GLY A 554 8.84 5.64 36.16
CA GLY A 554 9.47 4.88 37.23
C GLY A 554 10.51 3.80 36.83
N ASP A 555 10.71 3.53 35.56
CA ASP A 555 11.78 2.67 35.02
C ASP A 555 12.99 3.45 34.44
N GLY A 556 12.99 4.79 34.59
CA GLY A 556 13.98 5.69 33.99
C GLY A 556 13.72 6.05 32.53
N THR A 557 12.57 5.68 31.99
CA THR A 557 12.18 6.06 30.63
C THR A 557 11.67 7.48 30.58
N GLU A 558 12.23 8.31 29.73
CA GLU A 558 11.75 9.66 29.48
C GLU A 558 10.54 9.63 28.54
N VAL A 559 9.42 10.24 28.97
CA VAL A 559 8.18 10.33 28.20
C VAL A 559 7.85 11.79 27.94
N GLY A 560 7.65 12.12 26.68
CA GLY A 560 7.24 13.47 26.28
C GLY A 560 5.81 13.79 26.71
N LEU A 561 5.63 15.02 27.21
CA LEU A 561 4.33 15.61 27.52
C LEU A 561 4.06 16.81 26.64
N THR A 562 2.81 16.96 26.23
CA THR A 562 2.30 18.17 25.59
C THR A 562 1.14 18.73 26.40
N ALA A 563 1.11 20.04 26.58
CA ALA A 563 -0.08 20.69 27.09
C ALA A 563 -0.69 21.58 26.01
N VAL A 564 -1.99 21.44 25.82
CA VAL A 564 -2.74 22.19 24.81
C VAL A 564 -4.15 22.47 25.31
N ASP A 565 -4.63 23.71 25.12
CA ASP A 565 -6.03 24.06 25.35
C ASP A 565 -6.83 23.88 24.06
N VAL A 566 -7.50 22.76 23.96
CA VAL A 566 -8.31 22.40 22.79
C VAL A 566 -9.58 23.23 22.64
N SER A 567 -10.01 23.95 23.68
CA SER A 567 -11.19 24.82 23.65
C SER A 567 -10.98 26.05 22.76
N THR A 568 -9.72 26.49 22.64
CA THR A 568 -9.33 27.67 21.85
C THR A 568 -9.12 27.38 20.37
N PHE A 569 -8.99 26.11 19.98
CA PHE A 569 -8.72 25.71 18.60
C PHE A 569 -9.42 24.39 18.22
N PRO A 570 -10.75 24.38 18.04
CA PRO A 570 -11.45 23.21 17.48
C PRO A 570 -11.33 23.23 15.94
N PRO A 571 -11.20 22.07 15.24
CA PRO A 571 -11.12 20.69 15.71
C PRO A 571 -9.70 20.12 15.61
N LEU A 572 -8.95 20.21 16.68
CA LEU A 572 -7.67 19.50 16.77
C LEU A 572 -7.91 17.99 16.74
N LEU A 573 -7.42 17.31 15.70
CA LEU A 573 -7.30 15.85 15.63
C LEU A 573 -8.58 15.01 15.54
N ASP A 574 -9.72 15.53 15.09
CA ASP A 574 -10.95 14.73 14.94
C ASP A 574 -10.77 13.42 14.14
N GLY A 575 -9.86 13.40 13.16
CA GLY A 575 -9.54 12.20 12.37
C GLY A 575 -8.58 11.21 13.02
N ALA A 576 -7.84 11.59 14.07
CA ALA A 576 -6.79 10.77 14.68
C ALA A 576 -7.23 10.07 15.98
N LEU A 577 -8.46 10.25 16.43
CA LEU A 577 -8.99 9.63 17.65
C LEU A 577 -9.33 8.15 17.44
N ASP A 578 -8.84 7.30 18.33
CA ASP A 578 -9.22 5.89 18.38
C ASP A 578 -10.39 5.66 19.35
N ALA A 579 -10.40 6.37 20.47
CA ALA A 579 -11.46 6.29 21.48
C ALA A 579 -11.57 7.59 22.26
N GLY A 580 -12.77 7.94 22.72
CA GLY A 580 -13.01 9.14 23.51
C GLY A 580 -13.12 10.42 22.67
N SER A 581 -12.93 11.57 23.31
CA SER A 581 -12.98 12.90 22.67
C SER A 581 -11.92 13.83 23.27
N LEU A 582 -11.17 14.52 22.41
CA LEU A 582 -10.25 15.59 22.87
C LEU A 582 -11.00 16.83 23.37
N ALA A 583 -12.25 17.03 22.98
CA ALA A 583 -13.07 18.10 23.54
C ALA A 583 -13.31 17.94 25.06
N ASP A 584 -13.15 16.72 25.59
CA ASP A 584 -13.25 16.41 27.01
C ASP A 584 -11.93 16.62 27.78
N LEU A 585 -10.88 17.11 27.11
CA LEU A 585 -9.60 17.44 27.71
C LEU A 585 -9.74 18.75 28.52
N VAL A 586 -10.12 18.62 29.77
CA VAL A 586 -10.28 19.67 30.75
C VAL A 586 -9.32 19.46 31.91
N PRO A 587 -9.12 20.45 32.80
CA PRO A 587 -8.28 20.26 33.99
C PRO A 587 -8.67 19.00 34.77
N GLY A 588 -7.68 18.17 35.08
CA GLY A 588 -7.87 16.85 35.74
C GLY A 588 -8.05 15.68 34.79
N THR A 589 -7.82 15.89 33.49
CA THR A 589 -7.93 14.82 32.49
C THR A 589 -6.66 14.71 31.62
N VAL A 590 -6.48 13.56 30.96
CA VAL A 590 -5.32 13.25 30.11
C VAL A 590 -5.77 12.52 28.85
N ALA A 591 -5.13 12.81 27.75
CA ALA A 591 -5.22 12.05 26.51
C ALA A 591 -3.90 11.34 26.23
N LEU A 592 -3.95 10.13 25.69
CA LEU A 592 -2.79 9.29 25.46
C LEU A 592 -2.66 8.89 23.99
N ASP A 593 -1.43 8.77 23.53
CA ASP A 593 -1.16 8.05 22.28
C ASP A 593 -1.52 6.56 22.45
N ARG A 594 -1.96 5.92 21.39
CA ARG A 594 -2.27 4.49 21.33
C ARG A 594 -1.10 3.61 21.82
N ALA A 595 0.13 3.89 21.42
CA ALA A 595 1.29 3.13 21.81
C ALA A 595 1.53 3.25 23.32
N GLN A 596 1.38 4.44 23.86
CA GLN A 596 1.54 4.70 25.30
C GLN A 596 0.40 4.08 26.11
N ALA A 597 -0.85 4.19 25.62
CA ALA A 597 -2.01 3.55 26.23
C ALA A 597 -1.86 2.02 26.27
N ALA A 598 -1.33 1.42 25.21
CA ALA A 598 -1.04 -0.02 25.15
C ALA A 598 0.10 -0.41 26.10
N THR A 599 1.18 0.37 26.17
CA THR A 599 2.30 0.13 27.07
C THR A 599 1.87 0.17 28.55
N TRP A 600 1.05 1.14 28.89
CA TRP A 600 0.53 1.28 30.26
C TRP A 600 -0.72 0.43 30.53
N GLN A 601 -1.25 -0.27 29.51
CA GLN A 601 -2.45 -1.11 29.56
C GLN A 601 -3.69 -0.38 30.10
N VAL A 602 -3.90 0.87 29.65
CA VAL A 602 -4.99 1.74 30.07
C VAL A 602 -5.87 2.15 28.88
N GLY A 603 -7.11 2.48 29.16
CA GLY A 603 -8.07 2.96 28.17
C GLY A 603 -8.89 4.13 28.70
N VAL A 604 -9.79 4.66 27.86
CA VAL A 604 -10.71 5.74 28.24
C VAL A 604 -11.49 5.36 29.50
N GLY A 605 -11.54 6.27 30.47
CA GLY A 605 -12.15 6.07 31.78
C GLY A 605 -11.19 5.54 32.85
N SER A 606 -9.96 5.10 32.48
CA SER A 606 -8.93 4.74 33.46
C SER A 606 -8.40 5.97 34.17
N ARG A 607 -7.86 5.80 35.37
CA ARG A 607 -7.18 6.86 36.12
C ARG A 607 -5.71 6.59 36.20
N LEU A 608 -4.91 7.61 35.92
CA LEU A 608 -3.45 7.57 35.98
C LEU A 608 -2.96 8.47 37.08
N GLN A 609 -1.97 7.99 37.81
CA GLN A 609 -1.28 8.78 38.85
C GLN A 609 0.08 9.21 38.34
N PHE A 610 0.24 10.51 38.19
CA PHE A 610 1.52 11.12 37.86
C PHE A 610 2.19 11.57 39.16
N ALA A 611 3.36 10.99 39.45
CA ALA A 611 4.13 11.33 40.62
C ALA A 611 5.28 12.26 40.23
N SER A 612 5.22 13.52 40.65
CA SER A 612 6.35 14.44 40.66
C SER A 612 7.07 14.38 41.99
N ARG A 613 8.28 14.97 42.09
CA ARG A 613 9.08 14.95 43.32
C ARG A 613 8.34 15.49 44.58
N SER A 614 7.31 16.31 44.40
CA SER A 614 6.58 16.96 45.47
C SER A 614 5.06 16.75 45.44
N THR A 615 4.49 16.20 44.38
CA THR A 615 3.03 16.17 44.21
C THR A 615 2.61 14.92 43.46
N GLN A 616 1.53 14.27 43.89
CA GLN A 616 0.83 13.23 43.13
C GLN A 616 -0.40 13.86 42.47
N VAL A 617 -0.51 13.73 41.17
CA VAL A 617 -1.65 14.22 40.37
C VAL A 617 -2.36 13.04 39.77
N GLU A 618 -3.64 12.88 40.06
CA GLU A 618 -4.49 11.84 39.45
C GLU A 618 -5.26 12.47 38.29
N LEU A 619 -5.13 11.89 37.08
CA LEU A 619 -5.81 12.32 35.87
C LEU A 619 -6.63 11.19 35.28
N ALA A 620 -7.83 11.52 34.77
CA ALA A 620 -8.68 10.55 34.09
C ALA A 620 -8.38 10.54 32.58
N VAL A 621 -8.24 9.37 31.99
CA VAL A 621 -8.04 9.21 30.54
C VAL A 621 -9.35 9.47 29.82
N VAL A 622 -9.39 10.52 28.98
CA VAL A 622 -10.59 10.94 28.23
C VAL A 622 -10.51 10.60 26.75
N ALA A 623 -9.30 10.48 26.21
CA ALA A 623 -9.09 10.12 24.81
C ALA A 623 -7.86 9.27 24.60
N VAL A 624 -7.92 8.42 23.57
CA VAL A 624 -6.77 7.71 23.00
C VAL A 624 -6.68 8.10 21.53
N TYR A 625 -5.53 8.68 21.13
CA TYR A 625 -5.29 9.13 19.77
C TYR A 625 -4.14 8.37 19.11
N ARG A 626 -4.09 8.40 17.78
CA ARG A 626 -2.95 7.95 17.01
C ARG A 626 -1.90 9.04 17.00
N SER A 627 -0.62 8.65 17.07
CA SER A 627 0.52 9.58 17.07
C SER A 627 0.33 10.74 16.10
N SER A 628 0.55 11.95 16.57
CA SER A 628 0.49 13.17 15.77
C SER A 628 1.86 13.86 15.85
N GLY A 629 2.22 14.61 14.80
CA GLY A 629 3.48 15.36 14.80
C GLY A 629 3.53 16.53 15.80
N ILE A 630 2.42 16.86 16.47
CA ILE A 630 2.27 18.00 17.36
C ILE A 630 2.11 17.56 18.81
N LEU A 631 1.36 16.48 19.05
CA LEU A 631 1.10 15.98 20.39
C LEU A 631 2.09 14.88 20.77
N ALA A 632 2.71 15.04 21.93
CA ALA A 632 3.56 14.03 22.54
C ALA A 632 2.73 12.80 23.00
N PRO A 633 3.35 11.69 23.39
CA PRO A 633 2.65 10.48 23.84
C PRO A 633 1.63 10.71 24.97
N VAL A 634 1.82 11.75 25.77
CA VAL A 634 0.92 12.15 26.86
C VAL A 634 0.52 13.61 26.66
N THR A 635 -0.78 13.87 26.56
CA THR A 635 -1.32 15.22 26.37
C THR A 635 -2.23 15.58 27.53
N VAL A 636 -2.00 16.74 28.12
CA VAL A 636 -2.71 17.26 29.30
C VAL A 636 -3.25 18.67 29.07
N HIS A 637 -4.13 19.11 29.92
CA HIS A 637 -4.57 20.51 29.91
C HIS A 637 -3.45 21.42 30.44
N PRO A 638 -3.25 22.66 29.92
CA PRO A 638 -2.16 23.55 30.34
C PRO A 638 -2.14 23.83 31.84
N LEU A 639 -3.29 23.85 32.51
CA LEU A 639 -3.37 24.08 33.97
C LEU A 639 -2.84 22.91 34.82
N ASP A 640 -2.72 21.72 34.23
CA ASP A 640 -2.20 20.51 34.92
C ASP A 640 -0.70 20.34 34.71
N LEU A 641 -0.12 20.88 33.64
CA LEU A 641 1.29 20.70 33.31
C LEU A 641 2.25 21.17 34.40
N PRO A 642 2.10 22.37 35.00
CA PRO A 642 2.98 22.82 36.09
C PRO A 642 2.86 21.98 37.37
N ARG A 643 1.78 21.23 37.53
CA ARG A 643 1.56 20.30 38.66
C ARG A 643 2.29 18.99 38.47
N ILE A 644 2.47 18.59 37.21
CA ILE A 644 3.16 17.34 36.81
C ILE A 644 4.67 17.60 36.67
N VAL A 645 5.03 18.67 35.94
CA VAL A 645 6.41 19.11 35.69
C VAL A 645 6.58 20.57 36.16
N PRO A 646 6.97 20.80 37.43
CA PRO A 646 7.07 22.15 37.98
C PRO A 646 8.15 23.04 37.33
N ASP A 647 9.23 22.43 36.81
CA ASP A 647 10.45 23.14 36.42
C ASP A 647 10.89 22.78 34.97
N GLY A 648 10.01 22.80 33.99
CA GLY A 648 10.52 22.36 32.72
C GLY A 648 9.56 22.41 31.51
N SER A 649 8.48 23.20 31.54
CA SER A 649 7.69 23.40 30.31
C SER A 649 8.32 24.50 29.46
N THR A 650 8.33 24.28 28.14
CA THR A 650 8.73 25.26 27.13
C THR A 650 7.55 25.50 26.20
N LEU A 651 7.23 26.76 25.94
CA LEU A 651 6.27 27.10 24.89
C LEU A 651 6.94 26.82 23.55
N SER A 652 6.63 25.65 22.97
CA SER A 652 7.30 25.14 21.79
C SER A 652 6.66 25.61 20.50
N GLN A 653 5.34 25.83 20.51
CA GLN A 653 4.60 26.14 19.28
C GLN A 653 3.31 26.90 19.56
N LEU A 654 2.95 27.78 18.62
CA LEU A 654 1.65 28.45 18.56
C LEU A 654 0.93 28.02 17.28
N LEU A 655 -0.31 27.57 17.42
CA LEU A 655 -1.19 27.25 16.29
C LEU A 655 -2.09 28.46 16.04
N VAL A 656 -2.08 28.95 14.78
CA VAL A 656 -2.80 30.19 14.44
C VAL A 656 -3.84 29.88 13.35
N GLY A 657 -5.10 30.23 13.66
CA GLY A 657 -6.23 30.10 12.75
C GLY A 657 -6.71 31.43 12.22
N PRO A 658 -7.25 31.52 11.00
CA PRO A 658 -7.71 32.76 10.38
C PRO A 658 -8.99 33.30 11.04
N ALA A 659 -9.17 34.63 10.99
CA ALA A 659 -10.42 35.28 11.29
C ALA A 659 -11.37 35.19 10.08
N GLY A 660 -12.35 34.29 10.16
CA GLY A 660 -13.32 34.10 9.06
C GLY A 660 -12.72 33.58 7.75
N ALA A 661 -12.84 34.38 6.68
CA ALA A 661 -12.40 34.01 5.32
C ALA A 661 -11.06 34.67 4.92
N VAL A 662 -10.19 34.97 5.88
CA VAL A 662 -8.85 35.50 5.58
C VAL A 662 -8.02 34.45 4.86
N GLU A 663 -7.35 34.87 3.79
CA GLU A 663 -6.47 34.00 3.01
C GLU A 663 -5.22 33.61 3.84
N VAL A 664 -4.77 32.36 3.71
CA VAL A 664 -3.67 31.80 4.52
C VAL A 664 -2.39 32.63 4.37
N GLU A 665 -2.09 33.11 3.16
CA GLU A 665 -0.90 33.92 2.90
C GLU A 665 -0.98 35.27 3.62
N THR A 666 -2.13 35.94 3.63
CA THR A 666 -2.35 37.19 4.40
C THR A 666 -2.20 36.97 5.90
N LEU A 667 -2.71 35.82 6.38
CA LEU A 667 -2.52 35.42 7.80
C LEU A 667 -1.03 35.19 8.10
N ARG A 668 -0.30 34.50 7.20
CA ARG A 668 1.14 34.27 7.36
C ARG A 668 1.93 35.58 7.44
N GLU A 669 1.66 36.51 6.52
CA GLU A 669 2.33 37.80 6.49
C GLU A 669 2.05 38.61 7.79
N ALA A 670 0.80 38.59 8.27
CA ALA A 670 0.45 39.25 9.51
C ALA A 670 1.13 38.64 10.74
N VAL A 671 1.18 37.30 10.81
CA VAL A 671 1.87 36.57 11.88
C VAL A 671 3.40 36.80 11.81
N ALA A 672 3.99 36.74 10.62
CA ALA A 672 5.42 37.01 10.43
C ALA A 672 5.81 38.44 10.81
N ALA A 673 4.96 39.43 10.49
CA ALA A 673 5.16 40.83 10.88
C ALA A 673 5.06 41.07 12.38
N ALA A 674 4.32 40.23 13.11
CA ALA A 674 4.18 40.31 14.56
C ALA A 674 5.28 39.60 15.35
N VAL A 675 6.10 38.78 14.68
CA VAL A 675 7.28 38.14 15.28
C VAL A 675 8.45 39.13 15.21
N GLU A 676 9.03 39.45 16.34
CA GLU A 676 10.19 40.34 16.43
C GLU A 676 11.50 39.54 16.14
N PRO A 677 12.53 40.17 15.60
CA PRO A 677 13.80 39.46 15.29
C PRO A 677 14.47 38.78 16.49
N GLY A 678 14.11 39.16 17.69
CA GLY A 678 14.60 38.57 18.94
C GLY A 678 13.77 37.43 19.49
N ASP A 679 12.61 37.12 18.87
CA ASP A 679 11.68 36.12 19.41
C ASP A 679 12.13 34.68 19.15
N ALA A 680 13.17 34.46 18.33
CA ALA A 680 13.61 33.13 17.88
C ALA A 680 12.43 32.23 17.42
N ALA A 681 11.41 32.84 16.84
CA ALA A 681 10.19 32.17 16.40
C ALA A 681 10.19 32.01 14.88
N LEU A 682 9.84 30.83 14.43
CA LEU A 682 9.76 30.46 13.01
C LEU A 682 8.29 30.34 12.62
N VAL A 683 7.86 31.20 11.70
CA VAL A 683 6.50 31.15 11.16
C VAL A 683 6.47 30.16 10.01
N ARG A 684 5.66 29.11 10.14
CA ARG A 684 5.49 28.05 9.11
C ARG A 684 4.08 28.04 8.58
N VAL A 685 3.96 27.92 7.28
CA VAL A 685 2.73 27.52 6.60
C VAL A 685 2.86 26.04 6.28
N PRO A 686 2.03 25.19 6.87
CA PRO A 686 2.07 23.75 6.60
C PRO A 686 1.69 23.35 5.17
N ASP A 687 1.13 24.29 4.38
CA ASP A 687 0.61 24.01 3.04
C ASP A 687 1.63 23.36 2.12
N ASP A 688 2.88 23.72 2.23
CA ASP A 688 3.94 23.13 1.41
C ASP A 688 4.25 21.67 1.77
N ALA A 689 4.41 21.37 3.06
CA ALA A 689 4.58 19.99 3.53
C ALA A 689 3.31 19.16 3.28
N ARG A 690 2.15 19.79 3.38
CA ARG A 690 0.86 19.21 3.04
C ARG A 690 0.77 18.89 1.54
N LEU A 691 1.14 19.82 0.66
CA LEU A 691 1.16 19.62 -0.79
C LEU A 691 2.12 18.48 -1.19
N GLU A 692 3.24 18.35 -0.52
CA GLU A 692 4.20 17.27 -0.78
C GLU A 692 3.66 15.90 -0.35
N LEU A 693 3.06 15.83 0.84
CA LEU A 693 2.37 14.63 1.27
C LEU A 693 1.17 14.32 0.33
N GLU A 694 0.40 15.32 -0.07
CA GLU A 694 -0.71 15.17 -1.01
C GLU A 694 -0.20 14.65 -2.38
N ASN A 695 0.97 15.11 -2.85
CA ASN A 695 1.59 14.60 -4.08
C ASN A 695 2.03 13.14 -3.93
N THR A 696 2.62 12.78 -2.80
CA THR A 696 3.00 11.39 -2.49
C THR A 696 1.77 10.48 -2.42
N VAL A 697 0.70 10.95 -1.78
CA VAL A 697 -0.60 10.26 -1.73
C VAL A 697 -1.20 10.14 -3.13
N ARG A 698 -1.13 11.20 -3.93
CA ARG A 698 -1.62 11.21 -5.30
C ARG A 698 -0.86 10.21 -6.17
N LEU A 699 0.47 10.15 -6.08
CA LEU A 699 1.30 9.16 -6.77
C LEU A 699 0.93 7.73 -6.37
N THR A 700 0.82 7.48 -5.06
CA THR A 700 0.41 6.18 -4.52
C THR A 700 -1.00 5.80 -4.99
N SER A 701 -1.93 6.75 -5.01
CA SER A 701 -3.30 6.55 -5.49
C SER A 701 -3.35 6.22 -6.97
N VAL A 702 -2.52 6.84 -7.81
CA VAL A 702 -2.44 6.53 -9.25
C VAL A 702 -1.86 5.14 -9.49
N VAL A 703 -0.83 4.74 -8.76
CA VAL A 703 -0.29 3.37 -8.82
C VAL A 703 -1.36 2.36 -8.39
N ALA A 704 -2.05 2.62 -7.30
CA ALA A 704 -3.12 1.77 -6.81
C ALA A 704 -4.30 1.69 -7.80
N LEU A 705 -4.69 2.82 -8.42
CA LEU A 705 -5.71 2.84 -9.48
C LEU A 705 -5.28 2.03 -10.70
N GLY A 706 -4.01 2.08 -11.07
CA GLY A 706 -3.42 1.24 -12.12
C GLY A 706 -3.54 -0.25 -11.79
N LEU A 707 -3.28 -0.64 -10.53
CA LEU A 707 -3.46 -2.01 -10.05
C LEU A 707 -4.94 -2.43 -10.06
N VAL A 708 -5.86 -1.54 -9.67
CA VAL A 708 -7.31 -1.78 -9.78
C VAL A 708 -7.70 -2.02 -11.24
N ALA A 709 -7.30 -1.14 -12.14
CA ALA A 709 -7.60 -1.27 -13.57
C ALA A 709 -7.07 -2.59 -14.15
N ALA A 710 -5.88 -3.00 -13.79
CA ALA A 710 -5.29 -4.27 -14.20
C ALA A 710 -6.03 -5.48 -13.59
N THR A 711 -6.44 -5.39 -12.31
CA THR A 711 -7.28 -6.43 -11.67
C THR A 711 -8.63 -6.57 -12.38
N VAL A 712 -9.27 -5.47 -12.72
CA VAL A 712 -10.51 -5.45 -13.52
C VAL A 712 -10.28 -6.11 -14.89
N LEU A 713 -9.17 -5.80 -15.55
CA LEU A 713 -8.83 -6.39 -16.86
C LEU A 713 -8.68 -7.92 -16.76
N VAL A 714 -7.96 -8.43 -15.77
CA VAL A 714 -7.81 -9.87 -15.50
C VAL A 714 -9.17 -10.51 -15.24
N ALA A 715 -9.98 -9.87 -14.40
CA ALA A 715 -11.33 -10.33 -14.08
C ALA A 715 -12.22 -10.41 -15.31
N VAL A 716 -12.25 -9.35 -16.12
CA VAL A 716 -13.03 -9.27 -17.37
C VAL A 716 -12.57 -10.34 -18.37
N CYS A 717 -11.26 -10.51 -18.57
CA CYS A 717 -10.71 -11.56 -19.43
C CYS A 717 -11.09 -12.95 -18.95
N GLY A 718 -10.98 -13.22 -17.66
CA GLY A 718 -11.36 -14.50 -17.05
C GLY A 718 -12.83 -14.83 -17.26
N VAL A 719 -13.70 -13.87 -16.97
CA VAL A 719 -15.15 -13.97 -17.17
C VAL A 719 -15.49 -14.19 -18.66
N ALA A 720 -14.90 -13.39 -19.55
CA ALA A 720 -15.17 -13.49 -20.99
C ALA A 720 -14.77 -14.88 -21.52
N VAL A 721 -13.62 -15.40 -21.12
CA VAL A 721 -13.15 -16.74 -21.52
C VAL A 721 -14.06 -17.83 -20.93
N ALA A 722 -14.40 -17.77 -19.66
CA ALA A 722 -15.27 -18.76 -19.01
C ALA A 722 -16.65 -18.82 -19.68
N LEU A 723 -17.27 -17.67 -19.93
CA LEU A 723 -18.57 -17.58 -20.59
C LEU A 723 -18.53 -17.96 -22.07
N ALA A 724 -17.51 -17.55 -22.82
CA ALA A 724 -17.33 -17.96 -24.21
C ALA A 724 -17.19 -19.47 -24.36
N LEU A 725 -16.52 -20.12 -23.44
CA LEU A 725 -16.42 -21.58 -23.36
C LEU A 725 -17.77 -22.22 -22.99
N ALA A 726 -18.48 -21.70 -22.02
CA ALA A 726 -19.80 -22.21 -21.59
C ALA A 726 -20.84 -22.12 -22.72
N VAL A 727 -20.89 -21.02 -23.49
CA VAL A 727 -21.80 -20.88 -24.63
C VAL A 727 -21.45 -21.85 -25.77
N ARG A 728 -20.17 -22.08 -26.06
CA ARG A 728 -19.74 -23.09 -27.05
C ARG A 728 -20.16 -24.51 -26.67
N GLU A 729 -20.28 -24.84 -25.41
CA GLU A 729 -20.76 -26.14 -24.91
C GLU A 729 -22.24 -26.37 -25.20
N ARG A 730 -23.04 -25.29 -25.33
CA ARG A 730 -24.48 -25.34 -25.55
C ARG A 730 -24.90 -25.43 -27.02
N HIS A 731 -23.97 -25.59 -27.94
CA HIS A 731 -24.30 -25.61 -29.36
C HIS A 731 -25.33 -26.71 -29.70
N ARG A 732 -25.22 -27.89 -29.10
CA ARG A 732 -26.19 -28.98 -29.26
C ARG A 732 -27.55 -28.66 -28.64
N GLU A 733 -27.60 -28.08 -27.45
CA GLU A 733 -28.84 -27.65 -26.76
C GLU A 733 -29.55 -26.55 -27.55
N SER A 734 -28.80 -25.58 -28.11
CA SER A 734 -29.38 -24.53 -28.95
C SER A 734 -29.96 -25.07 -30.25
N THR A 735 -29.36 -26.11 -30.84
CA THR A 735 -29.89 -26.80 -32.00
C THR A 735 -31.21 -27.52 -31.68
N THR A 736 -31.27 -28.21 -30.55
CA THR A 736 -32.49 -28.87 -30.06
C THR A 736 -33.61 -27.88 -29.75
N MET A 737 -33.30 -26.72 -29.13
CA MET A 737 -34.30 -25.67 -28.88
C MET A 737 -34.86 -25.10 -30.17
N ARG A 738 -34.04 -24.94 -31.22
CA ARG A 738 -34.49 -24.51 -32.55
C ARG A 738 -35.33 -25.57 -33.26
N ALA A 739 -34.98 -26.84 -33.08
CA ALA A 739 -35.80 -27.95 -33.59
C ALA A 739 -37.19 -28.01 -32.95
N LEU A 740 -37.30 -27.55 -31.68
CA LEU A 740 -38.55 -27.42 -30.96
C LEU A 740 -39.35 -26.14 -31.27
N GLY A 741 -38.89 -25.33 -32.29
CA GLY A 741 -39.62 -24.17 -32.80
C GLY A 741 -39.24 -22.81 -32.17
N LEU A 742 -38.19 -22.72 -31.34
CA LEU A 742 -37.75 -21.41 -30.84
C LEU A 742 -37.04 -20.61 -31.96
N THR A 743 -37.37 -19.33 -32.04
CA THR A 743 -36.69 -18.40 -32.94
C THR A 743 -35.23 -18.14 -32.47
N PRO A 744 -34.32 -17.81 -33.42
CA PRO A 744 -32.93 -17.47 -33.06
C PRO A 744 -32.85 -16.36 -31.98
N ALA A 745 -33.74 -15.34 -32.08
CA ALA A 745 -33.82 -14.27 -31.12
C ALA A 745 -34.20 -14.75 -29.69
N GLN A 746 -35.15 -15.67 -29.62
CA GLN A 746 -35.57 -16.26 -28.33
C GLN A 746 -34.47 -17.11 -27.68
N VAL A 747 -33.68 -17.85 -28.48
CA VAL A 747 -32.54 -18.62 -27.99
C VAL A 747 -31.45 -17.68 -27.45
N VAL A 748 -31.14 -16.58 -28.19
CA VAL A 748 -30.18 -15.56 -27.74
C VAL A 748 -30.66 -14.87 -26.45
N ALA A 749 -31.94 -14.50 -26.38
CA ALA A 749 -32.52 -13.90 -25.20
C ALA A 749 -32.47 -14.83 -23.98
N ALA A 750 -32.81 -16.13 -24.15
CA ALA A 750 -32.76 -17.11 -23.07
C ALA A 750 -31.32 -17.31 -22.51
N LEU A 751 -30.33 -17.43 -23.41
CA LEU A 751 -28.93 -17.55 -23.04
C LEU A 751 -28.36 -16.26 -22.41
N GLY A 752 -28.78 -15.10 -22.93
CA GLY A 752 -28.42 -13.81 -22.38
C GLY A 752 -28.95 -13.61 -20.94
N VAL A 753 -30.25 -13.86 -20.74
CA VAL A 753 -30.86 -13.78 -19.38
C VAL A 753 -30.21 -14.77 -18.41
N GLU A 754 -29.91 -15.97 -18.87
CA GLU A 754 -29.23 -16.97 -18.01
C GLU A 754 -27.82 -16.50 -17.63
N SER A 755 -27.03 -15.97 -18.57
CA SER A 755 -25.70 -15.44 -18.31
C SER A 755 -25.75 -14.23 -17.35
N THR A 756 -26.75 -13.37 -17.48
CA THR A 756 -26.97 -12.22 -16.59
C THR A 756 -27.35 -12.69 -15.19
N LEU A 757 -28.22 -13.69 -15.05
CA LEU A 757 -28.59 -14.25 -13.75
C LEU A 757 -27.41 -14.89 -13.03
N LEU A 758 -26.60 -15.69 -13.75
CA LEU A 758 -25.38 -16.28 -13.20
C LEU A 758 -24.35 -15.21 -12.87
N GLY A 759 -24.26 -14.17 -13.72
CA GLY A 759 -23.44 -13.00 -13.51
C GLY A 759 -23.78 -12.28 -12.22
N LEU A 760 -25.07 -11.95 -12.09
CA LEU A 760 -25.57 -11.24 -10.91
C LEU A 760 -25.41 -12.07 -9.63
N ALA A 761 -25.69 -13.38 -9.67
CA ALA A 761 -25.49 -14.26 -8.52
C ALA A 761 -24.02 -14.39 -8.11
N GLY A 762 -23.12 -14.58 -9.08
CA GLY A 762 -21.68 -14.69 -8.83
C GLY A 762 -21.09 -13.39 -8.31
N VAL A 763 -21.40 -12.26 -8.95
CA VAL A 763 -20.92 -10.94 -8.54
C VAL A 763 -21.44 -10.57 -7.15
N LEU A 764 -22.71 -10.83 -6.84
CA LEU A 764 -23.29 -10.52 -5.53
C LEU A 764 -22.59 -11.31 -4.41
N VAL A 765 -22.40 -12.61 -4.58
CA VAL A 765 -21.69 -13.44 -3.60
C VAL A 765 -20.23 -13.03 -3.50
N GLY A 766 -19.58 -12.77 -4.62
CA GLY A 766 -18.18 -12.35 -4.67
C GLY A 766 -17.96 -11.00 -4.01
N THR A 767 -18.78 -10.01 -4.33
CA THR A 767 -18.72 -8.67 -3.74
C THR A 767 -18.96 -8.70 -2.23
N ALA A 768 -19.96 -9.43 -1.75
CA ALA A 768 -20.23 -9.57 -0.33
C ALA A 768 -19.02 -10.17 0.42
N LEU A 769 -18.44 -11.24 -0.14
CA LEU A 769 -17.25 -11.87 0.43
C LEU A 769 -16.03 -10.92 0.34
N GLY A 770 -15.87 -10.19 -0.77
CA GLY A 770 -14.79 -9.25 -0.98
C GLY A 770 -14.84 -8.05 -0.04
N VAL A 771 -16.02 -7.48 0.20
CA VAL A 771 -16.20 -6.42 1.19
C VAL A 771 -15.86 -6.93 2.58
N LEU A 772 -16.33 -8.14 2.96
CA LEU A 772 -16.01 -8.74 4.26
C LEU A 772 -14.48 -8.88 4.46
N PHE A 773 -13.78 -9.50 3.51
CA PHE A 773 -12.34 -9.71 3.63
C PHE A 773 -11.53 -8.43 3.39
N GLY A 774 -12.05 -7.47 2.65
CA GLY A 774 -11.47 -6.13 2.54
C GLY A 774 -11.49 -5.40 3.87
N VAL A 775 -12.62 -5.42 4.57
CA VAL A 775 -12.76 -4.85 5.93
C VAL A 775 -11.81 -5.54 6.91
N LEU A 776 -11.80 -6.88 6.93
CA LEU A 776 -10.90 -7.64 7.82
C LEU A 776 -9.42 -7.38 7.52
N SER A 777 -9.04 -7.23 6.24
CA SER A 777 -7.65 -6.93 5.85
C SER A 777 -7.21 -5.55 6.34
N VAL A 778 -8.08 -4.54 6.25
CA VAL A 778 -7.80 -3.19 6.74
C VAL A 778 -7.70 -3.18 8.27
N GLN A 779 -8.58 -3.89 8.96
CA GLN A 779 -8.51 -4.03 10.42
C GLN A 779 -7.23 -4.75 10.88
N ALA A 780 -6.77 -5.77 10.12
CA ALA A 780 -5.54 -6.49 10.43
C ALA A 780 -4.28 -5.62 10.41
N ILE A 781 -4.27 -4.54 9.61
CA ILE A 781 -3.18 -3.56 9.60
C ILE A 781 -3.42 -2.39 10.58
N GLY A 782 -4.47 -2.46 11.41
CA GLY A 782 -4.78 -1.46 12.44
C GLY A 782 -5.44 -0.17 11.91
N GLU A 783 -5.91 -0.16 10.66
CA GLU A 783 -6.56 1.00 10.04
C GLU A 783 -8.09 0.91 10.11
N ARG A 784 -8.77 2.06 9.96
CA ARG A 784 -10.25 2.11 9.93
C ARG A 784 -10.77 1.67 8.56
N PRO A 785 -11.61 0.63 8.48
CA PRO A 785 -12.15 0.20 7.21
C PRO A 785 -13.25 1.14 6.72
N VAL A 786 -13.14 1.59 5.48
CA VAL A 786 -14.16 2.39 4.79
C VAL A 786 -14.59 1.66 3.52
N VAL A 787 -15.90 1.41 3.40
CA VAL A 787 -16.47 0.73 2.23
C VAL A 787 -16.97 1.75 1.23
N PRO A 788 -16.33 1.87 0.04
CA PRO A 788 -16.78 2.78 -1.01
C PRO A 788 -17.98 2.18 -1.77
N VAL A 789 -19.17 2.31 -1.19
CA VAL A 789 -20.39 1.66 -1.69
C VAL A 789 -20.66 1.99 -3.17
N ASP A 790 -20.49 3.27 -3.55
CA ASP A 790 -20.73 3.72 -4.92
C ASP A 790 -19.78 3.06 -5.93
N SER A 791 -18.48 3.02 -5.61
CA SER A 791 -17.45 2.39 -6.45
C SER A 791 -17.65 0.88 -6.54
N VAL A 792 -17.98 0.23 -5.42
CA VAL A 792 -18.25 -1.21 -5.36
C VAL A 792 -19.48 -1.56 -6.21
N LEU A 793 -20.57 -0.79 -6.10
CA LEU A 793 -21.78 -1.00 -6.90
C LEU A 793 -21.54 -0.72 -8.40
N ALA A 794 -20.81 0.35 -8.74
CA ALA A 794 -20.45 0.66 -10.11
C ALA A 794 -19.62 -0.47 -10.75
N CYS A 795 -18.59 -0.95 -10.06
CA CYS A 795 -17.76 -2.05 -10.53
C CYS A 795 -18.52 -3.39 -10.61
N ALA A 796 -19.39 -3.68 -9.64
CA ALA A 796 -20.28 -4.83 -9.69
C ALA A 796 -21.21 -4.75 -10.92
N GLY A 797 -21.77 -3.57 -11.21
CA GLY A 797 -22.57 -3.32 -12.41
C GLY A 797 -21.80 -3.58 -13.70
N VAL A 798 -20.56 -3.13 -13.79
CA VAL A 798 -19.67 -3.40 -14.94
C VAL A 798 -19.43 -4.90 -15.12
N LEU A 799 -19.14 -5.63 -14.05
CA LEU A 799 -18.94 -7.09 -14.12
C LEU A 799 -20.20 -7.83 -14.59
N VAL A 800 -21.37 -7.42 -14.12
CA VAL A 800 -22.66 -7.98 -14.56
C VAL A 800 -22.90 -7.66 -16.05
N LEU A 801 -22.60 -6.44 -16.48
CA LEU A 801 -22.70 -6.05 -17.89
C LEU A 801 -21.76 -6.86 -18.77
N VAL A 802 -20.51 -7.04 -18.34
CA VAL A 802 -19.53 -7.89 -19.03
C VAL A 802 -20.03 -9.33 -19.13
N ALA A 803 -20.60 -9.88 -18.05
CA ALA A 803 -21.21 -11.21 -18.07
C ALA A 803 -22.37 -11.33 -19.05
N ALA A 804 -23.23 -10.33 -19.11
CA ALA A 804 -24.34 -10.28 -20.06
C ALA A 804 -23.86 -10.21 -21.50
N VAL A 805 -22.90 -9.33 -21.80
CA VAL A 805 -22.32 -9.17 -23.15
C VAL A 805 -21.53 -10.41 -23.58
N ALA A 806 -20.67 -10.95 -22.72
CA ALA A 806 -19.87 -12.15 -22.99
C ALA A 806 -20.73 -13.41 -23.20
N GLY A 807 -21.93 -13.45 -22.60
CA GLY A 807 -22.89 -14.53 -22.84
C GLY A 807 -23.68 -14.37 -24.15
N THR A 808 -24.05 -13.12 -24.50
CA THR A 808 -24.89 -12.86 -25.69
C THR A 808 -24.12 -12.85 -27.01
N LEU A 809 -22.89 -12.34 -27.05
CA LEU A 809 -22.08 -12.25 -28.28
C LEU A 809 -21.84 -13.61 -28.96
N PRO A 810 -21.36 -14.66 -28.22
CA PRO A 810 -21.23 -15.98 -28.82
C PRO A 810 -22.55 -16.62 -29.20
N ALA A 811 -23.62 -16.34 -28.45
CA ALA A 811 -24.98 -16.82 -28.76
C ALA A 811 -25.51 -16.25 -30.06
N LEU A 812 -25.30 -14.95 -30.34
CA LEU A 812 -25.62 -14.31 -31.62
C LEU A 812 -24.86 -14.95 -32.79
N ARG A 813 -23.59 -15.28 -32.64
CA ARG A 813 -22.80 -15.96 -33.68
C ARG A 813 -23.28 -17.38 -33.91
N ALA A 814 -23.68 -18.09 -32.88
CA ALA A 814 -24.23 -19.45 -32.98
C ALA A 814 -25.60 -19.47 -33.64
N ALA A 815 -26.45 -18.46 -33.35
CA ALA A 815 -27.79 -18.32 -33.91
C ALA A 815 -27.78 -17.98 -35.42
N ARG A 816 -26.76 -17.30 -35.93
CA ARG A 816 -26.61 -16.96 -37.37
C ARG A 816 -26.12 -18.12 -38.25
N ARG A 817 -25.58 -19.20 -37.68
CA ARG A 817 -25.15 -20.37 -38.46
C ARG A 817 -26.36 -21.18 -38.85
N ARG A 818 -26.46 -21.54 -40.13
CA ARG A 818 -27.53 -22.42 -40.64
C ARG A 818 -27.40 -23.80 -39.99
N PRO A 819 -28.50 -24.45 -39.61
CA PRO A 819 -28.46 -25.85 -39.20
C PRO A 819 -27.90 -26.68 -40.38
N LEU A 820 -26.86 -27.47 -40.11
CA LEU A 820 -26.41 -28.44 -41.09
C LEU A 820 -27.56 -29.41 -41.34
N PRO A 821 -27.81 -29.83 -42.60
CA PRO A 821 -28.77 -30.87 -42.90
C PRO A 821 -28.33 -32.12 -42.15
N SER A 822 -29.28 -32.78 -41.51
CA SER A 822 -29.12 -34.04 -40.83
C SER A 822 -28.81 -35.12 -41.90
N ASP A 823 -27.51 -35.51 -41.99
CA ASP A 823 -27.14 -36.79 -42.56
C ASP A 823 -27.14 -37.83 -41.43
#